data_3a8e5d6a676ab7a7d1ff8b3059a59569
#
_entry.id   3a8e5d6a676ab7a7d1ff8b3059a59569
#
_cell.length_a   1.000
_cell.length_b   1.000
_cell.length_c   1.000
_cell.angle_alpha   90.00
_cell.angle_beta   90.00
_cell.angle_gamma   90.00
#
_symmetry.space_group_name_H-M   'P 1'
#
loop_
_entity.id
_entity.type
_entity.pdbx_description
1 polymer ?
#
loop_
_entity_poly.entity_id
_entity_poly.type
_entity_poly.pdbx_seq_one_letter_code
_entity_poly.pdbx_strand_id
1 'polypeptide(L)'
;MAAPLTDQEKRKQISIRGIVGVENVAELKKGFNRHLHFTLVKDRNVATPRDYYFALAHTVRDHLVGRWIRTQQFYYETDPKRVYYLSLEFYMGRTLQNTMINLGLQNACDEAIYQLGLDMEDLEEMEEDAGLGNGGLGRLAACFLDSMATLGLAAYGYGIRYEYGIFNQKIKNGWQVEEADDWLRHGNPWEKARPEYMLPVHFYGRVEESKEGAKWVDTQVVLAMPYDTPIPGYMNNTVNTMRLWSARAPNDFNLMDFNVGDYIQAVLDRNLAENISRVLYPNDNFFEGKELRLKQEYFVVAATLQDIMRRFKNSKKGSSGPVSFDSFPEKVAIQLNDTHPAMAIPELMRVFVDIEKLDWDTAWAITKRTFAYTNHTVLPEALERWPIGLLETLLPRHLQIIYRINQGHLDEISALFPEDMDRIRRMSLIEEDGGKRVNMAHLCIVGSHKYYGPLVRSIMGPWSEVLWGPGQKYYGALVRSIMGPWSEVLWGPGQKYYGAPWSEVLGAPWSEGVHSLQGNRMPCVSSHVFLGKWYPFFLCNPMNGGKRHLRRILCLPLQAAPGYHMAKMIIKLITAVGEVVNKDPVVGSKLKVIYLENYRVSLAEKVIPATDLSEQISTAGTEASGTGNMKFMLNGALTIGTMDGANVEMAEEAGEENMFIFGMRVEDVAEMDVQGYDAMTYYQKIPELKQAIDQINSGFFCPKQPELFKDVTNMLFNHDRFKVFADYEDYITCQEKVNELYQNPREWTKMVIKNIAASGKFSSDRTITDYATEVWGVEPTDLKIPPPNEPREALDETARALREK
;
A
#
# COMPACT_ATOMS: atom_id res chain seq x y z
N MET A 1 -56.61 -27.30 -0.30
CA MET A 1 -55.33 -27.33 0.38
C MET A 1 -54.29 -26.93 -0.67
N ALA A 2 -53.44 -25.96 -0.38
CA ALA A 2 -52.33 -25.62 -1.28
C ALA A 2 -51.32 -26.81 -1.35
N ALA A 3 -50.77 -27.06 -2.52
CA ALA A 3 -49.76 -28.10 -2.70
C ALA A 3 -48.59 -27.89 -1.73
N PRO A 4 -48.00 -28.94 -1.16
CA PRO A 4 -46.87 -28.81 -0.27
C PRO A 4 -45.69 -28.18 -1.04
N LEU A 5 -45.07 -27.17 -0.43
CA LEU A 5 -43.91 -26.46 -0.98
C LEU A 5 -42.77 -27.43 -1.27
N THR A 6 -42.11 -27.27 -2.40
CA THR A 6 -40.89 -27.96 -2.72
C THR A 6 -39.76 -27.59 -1.73
N ASP A 7 -38.74 -28.42 -1.59
CA ASP A 7 -37.59 -28.10 -0.72
C ASP A 7 -36.90 -26.81 -1.14
N GLN A 8 -36.87 -26.47 -2.42
CA GLN A 8 -36.37 -25.22 -2.92
C GLN A 8 -37.20 -24.01 -2.48
N GLU A 9 -38.53 -24.14 -2.49
CA GLU A 9 -39.46 -23.11 -1.99
C GLU A 9 -39.37 -22.95 -0.48
N LYS A 10 -39.22 -24.06 0.28
CA LYS A 10 -39.02 -24.01 1.73
C LYS A 10 -37.68 -23.31 2.07
N ARG A 11 -36.61 -23.59 1.32
CA ARG A 11 -35.31 -22.93 1.49
C ARG A 11 -35.37 -21.44 1.17
N LYS A 12 -36.12 -21.02 0.16
CA LYS A 12 -36.40 -19.61 -0.11
C LYS A 12 -37.17 -18.91 1.01
N GLN A 13 -38.06 -19.61 1.71
CA GLN A 13 -38.84 -19.06 2.84
C GLN A 13 -38.04 -18.97 4.14
N ILE A 14 -37.14 -19.91 4.39
CA ILE A 14 -36.31 -19.95 5.61
C ILE A 14 -35.04 -19.11 5.43
N SER A 15 -34.59 -18.90 4.20
CA SER A 15 -33.36 -18.15 3.88
C SER A 15 -33.70 -16.68 3.63
N ILE A 16 -32.87 -15.77 4.18
CA ILE A 16 -32.89 -14.35 3.82
C ILE A 16 -32.56 -14.09 2.35
N ARG A 17 -32.15 -15.11 1.60
CA ARG A 17 -31.70 -15.07 0.21
C ARG A 17 -32.73 -14.51 -0.77
N GLY A 18 -34.01 -14.59 -0.46
CA GLY A 18 -35.05 -13.99 -1.27
C GLY A 18 -35.50 -12.60 -0.78
N ILE A 19 -34.94 -12.13 0.34
CA ILE A 19 -35.33 -10.84 0.94
C ILE A 19 -34.48 -9.71 0.37
N VAL A 20 -33.22 -9.99 0.01
CA VAL A 20 -32.29 -9.02 -0.58
C VAL A 20 -32.21 -9.32 -2.08
N GLY A 21 -33.15 -8.80 -2.84
CA GLY A 21 -33.12 -8.85 -4.30
C GLY A 21 -32.02 -7.93 -4.82
N VAL A 22 -31.14 -8.45 -5.68
CA VAL A 22 -30.13 -7.66 -6.37
C VAL A 22 -30.85 -6.63 -7.25
N GLU A 23 -30.40 -5.37 -7.22
CA GLU A 23 -30.89 -4.27 -8.07
C GLU A 23 -32.32 -3.78 -7.83
N ASN A 24 -32.98 -4.16 -6.75
CA ASN A 24 -34.35 -3.71 -6.45
C ASN A 24 -34.33 -2.47 -5.55
N VAL A 25 -34.58 -1.30 -6.11
CA VAL A 25 -34.66 -0.01 -5.39
C VAL A 25 -35.65 -0.07 -4.20
N ALA A 26 -36.76 -0.78 -4.34
CA ALA A 26 -37.77 -0.92 -3.28
C ALA A 26 -37.20 -1.70 -2.06
N GLU A 27 -36.44 -2.78 -2.30
CA GLU A 27 -35.83 -3.56 -1.23
C GLU A 27 -34.68 -2.78 -0.55
N LEU A 28 -33.93 -1.99 -1.29
CA LEU A 28 -32.87 -1.10 -0.73
C LEU A 28 -33.52 -0.03 0.19
N LYS A 29 -34.60 0.60 -0.24
CA LYS A 29 -35.36 1.55 0.60
C LYS A 29 -35.91 0.89 1.86
N LYS A 30 -36.41 -0.33 1.74
CA LYS A 30 -36.95 -1.10 2.86
C LYS A 30 -35.81 -1.48 3.84
N GLY A 31 -34.64 -1.93 3.34
CA GLY A 31 -33.45 -2.21 4.13
C GLY A 31 -32.96 -0.96 4.86
N PHE A 32 -32.88 0.17 4.17
CA PHE A 32 -32.47 1.45 4.75
C PHE A 32 -33.38 1.85 5.92
N ASN A 33 -34.69 1.83 5.72
CA ASN A 33 -35.66 2.16 6.78
C ASN A 33 -35.58 1.16 7.95
N ARG A 34 -35.40 -0.13 7.65
CA ARG A 34 -35.21 -1.18 8.67
C ARG A 34 -33.99 -0.92 9.54
N HIS A 35 -32.83 -0.62 8.92
CA HIS A 35 -31.64 -0.35 9.68
C HIS A 35 -31.71 0.96 10.44
N LEU A 36 -32.27 2.03 9.86
CA LEU A 36 -32.48 3.28 10.56
C LEU A 36 -33.28 3.06 11.85
N HIS A 37 -34.39 2.31 11.76
CA HIS A 37 -35.28 2.08 12.89
C HIS A 37 -34.77 1.05 13.88
N PHE A 38 -34.35 -0.15 13.43
CA PHE A 38 -34.04 -1.29 14.30
C PHE A 38 -32.57 -1.40 14.66
N THR A 39 -31.66 -0.98 13.79
CA THR A 39 -30.21 -1.04 14.06
C THR A 39 -29.75 0.23 14.77
N LEU A 40 -30.19 1.40 14.30
CA LEU A 40 -29.72 2.69 14.82
C LEU A 40 -30.69 3.28 15.86
N VAL A 41 -31.90 2.70 16.00
CA VAL A 41 -32.91 3.15 16.94
C VAL A 41 -33.26 4.63 16.74
N LYS A 42 -33.46 5.02 15.47
CA LYS A 42 -33.76 6.39 15.05
C LYS A 42 -35.01 6.42 14.14
N ASP A 43 -35.71 7.53 14.18
CA ASP A 43 -36.73 7.88 13.19
C ASP A 43 -36.27 9.10 12.38
N ARG A 44 -37.03 9.49 11.37
CA ARG A 44 -36.67 10.62 10.51
C ARG A 44 -36.70 11.98 11.19
N ASN A 45 -37.34 12.11 12.35
CA ASN A 45 -37.41 13.39 13.06
C ASN A 45 -36.13 13.70 13.82
N VAL A 46 -35.39 12.66 14.23
CA VAL A 46 -34.19 12.77 15.06
C VAL A 46 -32.92 12.27 14.38
N ALA A 47 -33.02 11.64 13.20
CA ALA A 47 -31.90 11.11 12.46
C ALA A 47 -31.00 12.24 11.91
N THR A 48 -29.71 12.06 12.04
CA THR A 48 -28.68 12.95 11.48
C THR A 48 -28.15 12.41 10.13
N PRO A 49 -27.43 13.20 9.32
CA PRO A 49 -26.78 12.69 8.11
C PRO A 49 -25.88 11.47 8.38
N ARG A 50 -25.21 11.43 9.51
CA ARG A 50 -24.40 10.27 9.94
C ARG A 50 -25.25 9.02 10.21
N ASP A 51 -26.42 9.16 10.80
CA ASP A 51 -27.36 8.04 10.98
C ASP A 51 -27.83 7.50 9.63
N TYR A 52 -28.07 8.36 8.66
CA TYR A 52 -28.42 7.95 7.29
C TYR A 52 -27.29 7.23 6.59
N TYR A 53 -26.05 7.71 6.77
CA TYR A 53 -24.86 6.97 6.29
C TYR A 53 -24.82 5.56 6.89
N PHE A 54 -24.93 5.41 8.21
CA PHE A 54 -24.91 4.08 8.85
C PHE A 54 -26.06 3.19 8.39
N ALA A 55 -27.25 3.73 8.18
CA ALA A 55 -28.38 2.97 7.65
C ALA A 55 -28.09 2.43 6.25
N LEU A 56 -27.51 3.25 5.38
CA LEU A 56 -27.08 2.85 4.03
C LEU A 56 -25.96 1.82 4.10
N ALA A 57 -24.93 2.06 4.91
CA ALA A 57 -23.79 1.16 5.07
C ALA A 57 -24.22 -0.24 5.54
N HIS A 58 -25.12 -0.34 6.52
CA HIS A 58 -25.69 -1.61 6.96
C HIS A 58 -26.54 -2.29 5.89
N THR A 59 -27.26 -1.52 5.10
CA THR A 59 -28.06 -2.04 3.97
C THR A 59 -27.16 -2.66 2.90
N VAL A 60 -26.09 -1.96 2.52
CA VAL A 60 -25.10 -2.47 1.55
C VAL A 60 -24.36 -3.68 2.13
N ARG A 61 -23.99 -3.64 3.41
CA ARG A 61 -23.35 -4.74 4.12
C ARG A 61 -24.19 -6.03 4.11
N ASP A 62 -25.51 -5.93 4.16
CA ASP A 62 -26.39 -7.12 4.06
C ASP A 62 -26.14 -7.91 2.78
N HIS A 63 -25.83 -7.23 1.66
CA HIS A 63 -25.50 -7.86 0.38
C HIS A 63 -24.08 -8.45 0.34
N LEU A 64 -23.17 -7.95 1.16
CA LEU A 64 -21.79 -8.50 1.31
C LEU A 64 -21.77 -9.81 2.08
N VAL A 65 -22.46 -9.87 3.21
CA VAL A 65 -22.30 -10.94 4.21
C VAL A 65 -22.62 -12.32 3.63
N GLY A 66 -23.68 -12.43 2.83
CA GLY A 66 -24.04 -13.68 2.19
C GLY A 66 -22.95 -14.20 1.25
N ARG A 67 -22.33 -13.31 0.46
CA ARG A 67 -21.23 -13.64 -0.45
C ARG A 67 -19.95 -13.95 0.32
N TRP A 68 -19.72 -13.24 1.39
CA TRP A 68 -18.56 -13.46 2.27
C TRP A 68 -18.56 -14.86 2.89
N ILE A 69 -19.69 -15.27 3.47
CA ILE A 69 -19.88 -16.62 4.01
C ILE A 69 -19.68 -17.65 2.91
N ARG A 70 -20.30 -17.46 1.74
CA ARG A 70 -20.22 -18.39 0.63
C ARG A 70 -18.82 -18.54 0.06
N THR A 71 -18.04 -17.46 0.00
CA THR A 71 -16.64 -17.50 -0.41
C THR A 71 -15.80 -18.36 0.53
N GLN A 72 -15.99 -18.20 1.85
CA GLN A 72 -15.24 -19.02 2.83
C GLN A 72 -15.66 -20.49 2.78
N GLN A 73 -16.94 -20.79 2.58
CA GLN A 73 -17.42 -22.15 2.35
C GLN A 73 -16.79 -22.75 1.10
N PHE A 74 -16.70 -22.00 0.02
CA PHE A 74 -16.05 -22.40 -1.22
C PHE A 74 -14.58 -22.75 -1.01
N TYR A 75 -13.83 -21.92 -0.27
CA TYR A 75 -12.43 -22.21 0.05
C TYR A 75 -12.27 -23.44 0.97
N TYR A 76 -13.20 -23.67 1.87
CA TYR A 76 -13.21 -24.87 2.68
C TYR A 76 -13.46 -26.14 1.83
N GLU A 77 -14.41 -26.08 0.88
CA GLU A 77 -14.74 -27.23 0.02
C GLU A 77 -13.65 -27.54 -1.01
N THR A 78 -13.05 -26.51 -1.63
CA THR A 78 -12.04 -26.67 -2.68
C THR A 78 -10.63 -26.83 -2.16
N ASP A 79 -10.36 -26.38 -0.92
CA ASP A 79 -9.04 -26.37 -0.28
C ASP A 79 -7.92 -25.87 -1.19
N PRO A 80 -8.05 -24.65 -1.78
CA PRO A 80 -7.04 -24.09 -2.64
C PRO A 80 -5.78 -23.71 -1.87
N LYS A 81 -4.67 -23.47 -2.59
CA LYS A 81 -3.51 -22.79 -2.01
C LYS A 81 -3.93 -21.39 -1.59
N ARG A 82 -3.62 -21.00 -0.35
CA ARG A 82 -3.98 -19.71 0.22
C ARG A 82 -2.80 -18.77 0.22
N VAL A 83 -3.05 -17.52 -0.15
CA VAL A 83 -2.07 -16.44 -0.13
C VAL A 83 -2.33 -15.57 1.09
N TYR A 84 -1.31 -15.34 1.89
CA TYR A 84 -1.36 -14.50 3.09
C TYR A 84 -0.46 -13.29 2.87
N TYR A 85 -1.08 -12.12 2.79
CA TYR A 85 -0.39 -10.85 2.60
C TYR A 85 -0.20 -10.17 3.95
N LEU A 86 1.02 -10.17 4.47
CA LEU A 86 1.37 -9.61 5.78
C LEU A 86 1.87 -8.18 5.58
N SER A 87 1.19 -7.23 6.19
CA SER A 87 1.57 -5.82 6.15
C SER A 87 1.25 -5.12 7.47
N LEU A 88 2.13 -4.23 7.92
CA LEU A 88 1.87 -3.35 9.05
C LEU A 88 0.95 -2.18 8.67
N GLU A 89 0.66 -2.02 7.39
CA GLU A 89 -0.13 -0.92 6.86
C GLU A 89 -1.15 -1.42 5.82
N PHE A 90 -2.40 -0.97 5.98
CA PHE A 90 -3.47 -1.12 4.99
C PHE A 90 -4.22 0.22 4.88
N TYR A 91 -3.86 1.03 3.87
CA TYR A 91 -4.47 2.34 3.66
C TYR A 91 -5.74 2.21 2.83
N MET A 92 -6.84 1.73 3.46
CA MET A 92 -8.06 1.36 2.76
C MET A 92 -8.88 2.56 2.27
N GLY A 93 -8.90 3.65 3.02
CA GLY A 93 -9.82 4.76 2.77
C GLY A 93 -11.28 4.41 3.12
N ARG A 94 -12.23 4.90 2.34
CA ARG A 94 -13.68 4.64 2.51
C ARG A 94 -14.10 3.34 1.83
N THR A 95 -15.09 2.67 2.37
CA THR A 95 -15.54 1.34 1.92
C THR A 95 -16.91 1.35 1.22
N LEU A 96 -17.79 2.30 1.53
CA LEU A 96 -19.18 2.29 1.05
C LEU A 96 -19.27 2.27 -0.49
N GLN A 97 -18.69 3.26 -1.15
CA GLN A 97 -18.79 3.40 -2.61
C GLN A 97 -18.08 2.24 -3.33
N ASN A 98 -16.88 1.86 -2.88
CA ASN A 98 -16.15 0.72 -3.42
C ASN A 98 -16.99 -0.57 -3.37
N THR A 99 -17.68 -0.81 -2.25
CA THR A 99 -18.56 -1.97 -2.08
C THR A 99 -19.76 -1.90 -3.02
N MET A 100 -20.42 -0.75 -3.13
CA MET A 100 -21.55 -0.58 -4.05
C MET A 100 -21.15 -0.84 -5.50
N ILE A 101 -19.99 -0.36 -5.93
CA ILE A 101 -19.45 -0.59 -7.28
C ILE A 101 -19.16 -2.07 -7.50
N ASN A 102 -18.42 -2.70 -6.61
CA ASN A 102 -18.01 -4.10 -6.75
C ASN A 102 -19.19 -5.08 -6.72
N LEU A 103 -20.27 -4.75 -6.03
CA LEU A 103 -21.51 -5.52 -6.00
C LEU A 103 -22.52 -5.16 -7.11
N GLY A 104 -22.25 -4.11 -7.92
CA GLY A 104 -23.16 -3.62 -8.94
C GLY A 104 -24.39 -2.92 -8.39
N LEU A 105 -24.30 -2.34 -7.18
CA LEU A 105 -25.43 -1.70 -6.47
C LEU A 105 -25.44 -0.18 -6.59
N GLN A 106 -24.43 0.47 -7.17
CA GLN A 106 -24.27 1.93 -7.17
C GLN A 106 -25.54 2.64 -7.67
N ASN A 107 -26.00 2.31 -8.86
CA ASN A 107 -27.15 2.99 -9.47
C ASN A 107 -28.46 2.76 -8.71
N ALA A 108 -28.67 1.54 -8.19
CA ALA A 108 -29.86 1.22 -7.41
C ALA A 108 -29.87 1.92 -6.05
N CYS A 109 -28.70 2.08 -5.43
CA CYS A 109 -28.54 2.85 -4.18
C CYS A 109 -28.75 4.34 -4.42
N ASP A 110 -28.21 4.92 -5.49
CA ASP A 110 -28.41 6.31 -5.87
C ASP A 110 -29.90 6.62 -6.04
N GLU A 111 -30.62 5.80 -6.79
CA GLU A 111 -32.05 5.96 -7.00
C GLU A 111 -32.85 5.79 -5.69
N ALA A 112 -32.51 4.80 -4.86
CA ALA A 112 -33.17 4.58 -3.59
C ALA A 112 -33.01 5.77 -2.63
N ILE A 113 -31.79 6.31 -2.52
CA ILE A 113 -31.46 7.46 -1.66
C ILE A 113 -32.12 8.72 -2.19
N TYR A 114 -32.13 8.94 -3.52
CA TYR A 114 -32.84 10.05 -4.15
C TYR A 114 -34.35 10.01 -3.87
N GLN A 115 -34.97 8.83 -4.02
CA GLN A 115 -36.43 8.65 -3.70
C GLN A 115 -36.74 8.83 -2.22
N LEU A 116 -35.74 8.68 -1.32
CA LEU A 116 -35.89 8.99 0.09
C LEU A 116 -35.71 10.48 0.40
N GLY A 117 -35.40 11.31 -0.60
CA GLY A 117 -35.15 12.75 -0.47
C GLY A 117 -33.78 13.09 0.15
N LEU A 118 -32.79 12.24 -0.04
CA LEU A 118 -31.42 12.41 0.45
C LEU A 118 -30.45 12.49 -0.74
N ASP A 119 -29.27 13.05 -0.49
CA ASP A 119 -28.18 13.10 -1.43
C ASP A 119 -27.12 12.03 -1.08
N MET A 120 -26.77 11.20 -2.07
CA MET A 120 -25.80 10.12 -1.87
C MET A 120 -24.41 10.65 -1.49
N GLU A 121 -23.96 11.70 -2.17
CA GLU A 121 -22.64 12.29 -1.94
C GLU A 121 -22.51 12.83 -0.50
N ASP A 122 -23.59 13.44 0.02
CA ASP A 122 -23.61 13.91 1.41
C ASP A 122 -23.47 12.75 2.41
N LEU A 123 -24.02 11.58 2.11
CA LEU A 123 -23.91 10.40 2.95
C LEU A 123 -22.51 9.79 2.86
N GLU A 124 -21.95 9.70 1.65
CA GLU A 124 -20.59 9.21 1.43
C GLU A 124 -19.55 10.06 2.18
N GLU A 125 -19.75 11.38 2.28
CA GLU A 125 -18.84 12.28 3.02
C GLU A 125 -18.85 12.07 4.54
N MET A 126 -19.85 11.38 5.09
CA MET A 126 -19.89 11.05 6.52
C MET A 126 -18.97 9.90 6.90
N GLU A 127 -18.52 9.10 5.95
CA GLU A 127 -17.61 7.98 6.19
C GLU A 127 -16.19 8.46 6.51
N GLU A 128 -15.64 7.97 7.62
CA GLU A 128 -14.24 8.19 7.96
C GLU A 128 -13.34 7.32 7.09
N ASP A 129 -12.19 7.84 6.64
CA ASP A 129 -11.18 6.99 6.01
C ASP A 129 -10.61 6.01 7.04
N ALA A 130 -10.42 4.74 6.66
CA ALA A 130 -9.56 3.82 7.38
C ALA A 130 -8.11 4.11 6.99
N GLY A 131 -7.49 5.07 7.68
CA GLY A 131 -6.16 5.62 7.40
C GLY A 131 -5.05 4.80 8.06
N LEU A 132 -5.05 3.47 7.90
CA LEU A 132 -4.11 2.57 8.57
C LEU A 132 -2.83 2.39 7.75
N GLY A 133 -2.30 3.46 7.20
CA GLY A 133 -1.05 3.51 6.43
C GLY A 133 -0.51 4.92 6.28
N ASN A 134 0.79 5.05 6.01
CA ASN A 134 1.47 6.32 5.84
C ASN A 134 1.39 6.86 4.40
N GLY A 135 1.49 5.98 3.41
CA GLY A 135 1.62 6.38 2.02
C GLY A 135 1.52 5.22 1.04
N GLY A 136 2.50 5.16 0.12
CA GLY A 136 2.51 4.22 -1.01
C GLY A 136 2.48 2.75 -0.61
N LEU A 137 3.24 2.34 0.40
CA LEU A 137 3.29 0.95 0.86
C LEU A 137 1.92 0.48 1.38
N GLY A 138 1.29 1.27 2.25
CA GLY A 138 -0.03 0.95 2.80
C GLY A 138 -1.13 0.97 1.74
N ARG A 139 -1.06 1.90 0.77
CA ARG A 139 -2.04 1.93 -0.32
C ARG A 139 -1.83 0.78 -1.33
N LEU A 140 -0.60 0.36 -1.57
CA LEU A 140 -0.33 -0.83 -2.39
C LEU A 140 -0.99 -2.07 -1.80
N ALA A 141 -0.87 -2.29 -0.49
CA ALA A 141 -1.53 -3.38 0.20
C ALA A 141 -3.06 -3.35 0.00
N ALA A 142 -3.68 -2.16 0.10
CA ALA A 142 -5.11 -1.99 -0.15
C ALA A 142 -5.50 -2.33 -1.59
N CYS A 143 -4.76 -1.82 -2.60
CA CYS A 143 -5.00 -2.15 -4.00
C CYS A 143 -4.80 -3.64 -4.29
N PHE A 144 -3.83 -4.28 -3.66
CA PHE A 144 -3.56 -5.71 -3.83
C PHE A 144 -4.68 -6.59 -3.29
N LEU A 145 -5.28 -6.22 -2.15
CA LEU A 145 -6.44 -6.95 -1.63
C LEU A 145 -7.63 -6.90 -2.61
N ASP A 146 -7.93 -5.73 -3.16
CA ASP A 146 -8.98 -5.55 -4.17
C ASP A 146 -8.72 -6.41 -5.42
N SER A 147 -7.50 -6.37 -5.96
CA SER A 147 -7.12 -7.16 -7.14
C SER A 147 -7.11 -8.65 -6.88
N MET A 148 -6.64 -9.11 -5.72
CA MET A 148 -6.68 -10.54 -5.37
C MET A 148 -8.11 -11.07 -5.29
N ALA A 149 -9.04 -10.29 -4.73
CA ALA A 149 -10.46 -10.64 -4.70
C ALA A 149 -11.08 -10.63 -6.10
N THR A 150 -10.73 -9.63 -6.93
CA THR A 150 -11.22 -9.50 -8.30
C THR A 150 -10.75 -10.66 -9.19
N LEU A 151 -9.54 -11.15 -8.96
CA LEU A 151 -8.95 -12.29 -9.69
C LEU A 151 -9.31 -13.65 -9.08
N GLY A 152 -10.19 -13.70 -8.09
CA GLY A 152 -10.69 -14.94 -7.51
C GLY A 152 -9.67 -15.72 -6.69
N LEU A 153 -8.61 -15.11 -6.20
CA LEU A 153 -7.58 -15.75 -5.38
C LEU A 153 -8.07 -15.96 -3.94
N ALA A 154 -7.76 -17.10 -3.34
CA ALA A 154 -7.99 -17.36 -1.92
C ALA A 154 -6.97 -16.62 -1.06
N ALA A 155 -7.15 -15.31 -0.93
CA ALA A 155 -6.19 -14.41 -0.33
C ALA A 155 -6.73 -13.76 0.96
N TYR A 156 -5.81 -13.51 1.89
CA TYR A 156 -6.08 -12.94 3.21
C TYR A 156 -5.08 -11.83 3.49
N GLY A 157 -5.57 -10.63 3.83
CA GLY A 157 -4.74 -9.58 4.39
C GLY A 157 -4.62 -9.72 5.91
N TYR A 158 -3.42 -9.59 6.45
CA TYR A 158 -3.17 -9.61 7.88
C TYR A 158 -2.38 -8.40 8.32
N GLY A 159 -2.89 -7.68 9.32
CA GLY A 159 -2.27 -6.47 9.85
C GLY A 159 -2.72 -6.16 11.28
N ILE A 160 -2.52 -4.92 11.69
CA ILE A 160 -2.91 -4.39 13.00
C ILE A 160 -4.12 -3.45 12.84
N ARG A 161 -5.11 -3.61 13.71
CA ARG A 161 -6.21 -2.66 13.88
C ARG A 161 -5.76 -1.54 14.81
N TYR A 162 -5.15 -0.50 14.24
CA TYR A 162 -4.78 0.67 15.01
C TYR A 162 -6.04 1.43 15.49
N GLU A 163 -6.07 1.85 16.74
CA GLU A 163 -7.12 2.75 17.23
C GLU A 163 -7.04 4.14 16.59
N TYR A 164 -5.81 4.59 16.32
CA TYR A 164 -5.49 5.84 15.62
C TYR A 164 -4.64 5.53 14.40
N GLY A 165 -5.13 5.91 13.23
CA GLY A 165 -4.38 5.81 11.98
C GLY A 165 -3.36 6.93 11.80
N ILE A 166 -3.01 7.22 10.54
CA ILE A 166 -2.16 8.37 10.23
C ILE A 166 -2.85 9.66 10.71
N PHE A 167 -2.10 10.55 11.35
CA PHE A 167 -2.62 11.79 11.91
C PHE A 167 -3.37 12.64 10.87
N ASN A 168 -4.36 13.40 11.32
CA ASN A 168 -4.97 14.45 10.50
C ASN A 168 -4.05 15.66 10.44
N GLN A 169 -3.69 16.06 9.20
CA GLN A 169 -2.87 17.23 8.98
C GLN A 169 -3.73 18.49 8.98
N LYS A 170 -3.33 19.48 9.78
CA LYS A 170 -3.84 20.84 9.78
C LYS A 170 -2.74 21.84 9.43
N ILE A 171 -3.10 22.92 8.77
CA ILE A 171 -2.18 24.01 8.49
C ILE A 171 -2.55 25.21 9.37
N LYS A 172 -1.72 25.48 10.38
CA LYS A 172 -1.90 26.62 11.31
C LYS A 172 -0.76 27.62 11.13
N ASN A 173 -1.06 28.84 10.72
CA ASN A 173 -0.07 29.88 10.40
C ASN A 173 0.97 29.41 9.35
N GLY A 174 0.54 28.59 8.40
CA GLY A 174 1.39 28.03 7.35
C GLY A 174 2.21 26.80 7.76
N TRP A 175 2.14 26.37 9.01
CA TRP A 175 2.83 25.19 9.51
C TRP A 175 1.93 23.96 9.58
N GLN A 176 2.49 22.80 9.29
CA GLN A 176 1.81 21.53 9.60
C GLN A 176 1.69 21.36 11.12
N VAL A 177 0.47 21.05 11.55
CA VAL A 177 0.13 20.63 12.92
C VAL A 177 -0.63 19.33 12.82
N GLU A 178 -0.32 18.36 13.66
CA GLU A 178 -0.92 17.06 13.69
C GLU A 178 -2.05 16.99 14.73
N GLU A 179 -3.15 16.35 14.35
CA GLU A 179 -4.27 16.02 15.23
C GLU A 179 -4.51 14.50 15.17
N ALA A 180 -4.87 13.88 16.30
CA ALA A 180 -5.12 12.45 16.36
C ALA A 180 -6.28 12.04 15.44
N ASP A 181 -6.09 10.97 14.67
CA ASP A 181 -7.12 10.38 13.81
C ASP A 181 -7.95 9.37 14.59
N ASP A 182 -8.94 9.83 15.33
CA ASP A 182 -9.89 9.00 16.08
C ASP A 182 -10.99 8.44 15.15
N TRP A 183 -10.58 7.60 14.19
CA TRP A 183 -11.45 7.10 13.12
C TRP A 183 -12.54 6.14 13.61
N LEU A 184 -12.40 5.54 14.79
CA LEU A 184 -13.35 4.60 15.38
C LEU A 184 -14.35 5.23 16.34
N ARG A 185 -14.32 6.55 16.58
CA ARG A 185 -15.17 7.24 17.56
C ARG A 185 -16.66 7.04 17.36
N HIS A 186 -17.09 6.83 16.10
CA HIS A 186 -18.48 6.59 15.72
C HIS A 186 -18.77 5.11 15.41
N GLY A 187 -17.79 4.22 15.65
CA GLY A 187 -17.86 2.82 15.26
C GLY A 187 -17.51 2.59 13.79
N ASN A 188 -17.30 1.32 13.44
CA ASN A 188 -16.98 0.89 12.09
C ASN A 188 -17.98 -0.20 11.66
N PRO A 189 -18.90 0.08 10.71
CA PRO A 189 -19.92 -0.88 10.31
C PRO A 189 -19.35 -2.04 9.47
N TRP A 190 -18.13 -1.88 8.93
CA TRP A 190 -17.51 -2.84 8.01
C TRP A 190 -16.72 -3.95 8.70
N GLU A 191 -16.35 -3.79 9.97
CA GLU A 191 -15.63 -4.82 10.71
C GLU A 191 -16.55 -5.72 11.53
N LYS A 192 -16.13 -6.97 11.69
CA LYS A 192 -16.74 -7.94 12.62
C LYS A 192 -15.70 -8.41 13.60
N ALA A 193 -15.85 -8.10 14.88
CA ALA A 193 -15.02 -8.66 15.94
C ALA A 193 -15.22 -10.18 16.06
N ARG A 194 -14.13 -10.90 16.25
CA ARG A 194 -14.12 -12.36 16.46
C ARG A 194 -13.43 -12.73 17.77
N PRO A 195 -13.99 -12.35 18.93
CA PRO A 195 -13.38 -12.64 20.23
C PRO A 195 -13.19 -14.13 20.48
N GLU A 196 -13.99 -14.99 19.84
CA GLU A 196 -13.88 -16.44 19.90
C GLU A 196 -12.59 -17.01 19.28
N TYR A 197 -11.88 -16.21 18.47
CA TYR A 197 -10.61 -16.57 17.82
C TYR A 197 -9.42 -15.80 18.40
N MET A 198 -9.52 -15.32 19.63
CA MET A 198 -8.43 -14.61 20.32
C MET A 198 -7.24 -15.54 20.55
N LEU A 199 -6.01 -15.05 20.27
CA LEU A 199 -4.78 -15.83 20.31
C LEU A 199 -3.75 -15.20 21.25
N PRO A 200 -2.95 -15.99 22.01
CA PRO A 200 -1.88 -15.46 22.85
C PRO A 200 -0.63 -15.14 22.04
N VAL A 201 0.02 -14.03 22.37
CA VAL A 201 1.32 -13.62 21.86
C VAL A 201 2.27 -13.40 23.02
N HIS A 202 3.48 -13.94 22.94
CA HIS A 202 4.47 -13.94 24.01
C HIS A 202 5.57 -12.94 23.75
N PHE A 203 6.04 -12.28 24.80
CA PHE A 203 7.17 -11.35 24.80
C PHE A 203 8.06 -11.59 26.00
N TYR A 204 9.31 -11.17 25.95
CA TYR A 204 10.30 -11.27 27.02
C TYR A 204 10.63 -12.72 27.39
N GLY A 205 10.76 -13.01 28.67
CA GLY A 205 11.13 -14.34 29.15
C GLY A 205 12.58 -14.70 28.89
N ARG A 206 12.85 -16.00 28.91
CA ARG A 206 14.19 -16.58 28.74
C ARG A 206 14.11 -17.92 28.02
N VAL A 207 15.21 -18.39 27.49
CA VAL A 207 15.32 -19.72 26.85
C VAL A 207 15.95 -20.71 27.82
N GLU A 208 15.29 -21.84 28.02
CA GLU A 208 15.83 -23.00 28.73
C GLU A 208 16.24 -24.08 27.75
N GLU A 209 17.49 -24.53 27.81
CA GLU A 209 18.00 -25.66 27.05
C GLU A 209 17.68 -26.97 27.77
N SER A 210 17.09 -27.91 27.06
CA SER A 210 16.77 -29.24 27.57
C SER A 210 17.16 -30.33 26.59
N LYS A 211 17.14 -31.60 27.03
CA LYS A 211 17.35 -32.76 26.16
C LYS A 211 16.28 -32.88 25.06
N GLU A 212 15.13 -32.27 25.26
CA GLU A 212 14.00 -32.26 24.34
C GLU A 212 14.01 -31.04 23.39
N GLY A 213 15.04 -30.18 23.46
CA GLY A 213 15.23 -28.94 22.72
C GLY A 213 15.07 -27.68 23.56
N ALA A 214 15.12 -26.55 22.92
CA ALA A 214 14.94 -25.24 23.56
C ALA A 214 13.48 -25.00 23.92
N LYS A 215 13.24 -24.38 25.10
CA LYS A 215 11.92 -23.93 25.56
C LYS A 215 11.97 -22.45 25.90
N TRP A 216 11.04 -21.67 25.38
CA TRP A 216 10.86 -20.26 25.72
C TRP A 216 9.88 -20.14 26.89
N VAL A 217 10.36 -19.69 28.03
CA VAL A 217 9.64 -19.70 29.32
C VAL A 217 9.62 -18.33 29.99
N ASP A 218 8.79 -18.16 31.01
CA ASP A 218 8.63 -16.93 31.79
C ASP A 218 8.26 -15.69 30.97
N THR A 219 7.49 -15.91 29.92
CA THR A 219 7.06 -14.86 28.98
C THR A 219 5.90 -14.04 29.54
N GLN A 220 5.76 -12.82 29.03
CA GLN A 220 4.57 -12.00 29.22
C GLN A 220 3.61 -12.22 28.06
N VAL A 221 2.32 -12.40 28.36
CA VAL A 221 1.31 -12.70 27.35
C VAL A 221 0.46 -11.47 27.04
N VAL A 222 0.25 -11.21 25.76
CA VAL A 222 -0.73 -10.26 25.24
C VAL A 222 -1.68 -11.02 24.34
N LEU A 223 -2.99 -10.76 24.43
CA LEU A 223 -3.97 -11.41 23.58
C LEU A 223 -4.18 -10.62 22.28
N ALA A 224 -4.21 -11.33 21.17
CA ALA A 224 -4.54 -10.77 19.86
C ALA A 224 -6.00 -11.10 19.53
N MET A 225 -6.83 -10.06 19.46
CA MET A 225 -8.25 -10.18 19.11
C MET A 225 -8.42 -9.85 17.62
N PRO A 226 -8.92 -10.77 16.78
CA PRO A 226 -9.11 -10.52 15.37
C PRO A 226 -10.40 -9.74 15.09
N TYR A 227 -10.31 -8.82 14.13
CA TYR A 227 -11.41 -8.08 13.52
C TYR A 227 -11.37 -8.33 12.02
N ASP A 228 -12.46 -8.87 11.48
CA ASP A 228 -12.56 -9.24 10.08
C ASP A 228 -13.30 -8.16 9.28
N THR A 229 -12.71 -7.74 8.17
CA THR A 229 -13.29 -6.80 7.21
C THR A 229 -13.44 -7.49 5.85
N PRO A 230 -14.62 -7.43 5.21
CA PRO A 230 -14.85 -8.03 3.90
C PRO A 230 -14.16 -7.23 2.79
N ILE A 231 -13.59 -7.94 1.83
CA ILE A 231 -12.92 -7.38 0.64
C ILE A 231 -13.64 -7.95 -0.60
N PRO A 232 -14.59 -7.22 -1.18
CA PRO A 232 -15.32 -7.71 -2.35
C PRO A 232 -14.50 -7.59 -3.63
N GLY A 233 -14.51 -8.62 -4.47
CA GLY A 233 -14.02 -8.56 -5.83
C GLY A 233 -15.03 -7.89 -6.77
N TYR A 234 -14.55 -7.41 -7.93
CA TYR A 234 -15.38 -6.71 -8.91
C TYR A 234 -16.32 -7.68 -9.63
N MET A 235 -17.61 -7.59 -9.34
CA MET A 235 -18.70 -8.29 -10.04
C MET A 235 -18.56 -9.82 -10.13
N ASN A 236 -17.86 -10.47 -9.23
CA ASN A 236 -17.56 -11.93 -9.27
C ASN A 236 -18.09 -12.72 -8.06
N ASN A 237 -18.77 -12.09 -7.12
CA ASN A 237 -19.27 -12.67 -5.87
C ASN A 237 -18.18 -13.18 -4.89
N THR A 238 -16.89 -13.02 -5.21
CA THR A 238 -15.82 -13.30 -4.27
C THR A 238 -15.78 -12.20 -3.21
N VAL A 239 -15.75 -12.58 -1.94
CA VAL A 239 -15.51 -11.65 -0.82
C VAL A 239 -14.46 -12.26 0.08
N ASN A 240 -13.23 -11.75 -0.04
CA ASN A 240 -12.10 -12.14 0.78
C ASN A 240 -12.12 -11.45 2.15
N THR A 241 -11.16 -11.79 3.01
CA THR A 241 -11.07 -11.28 4.37
C THR A 241 -9.75 -10.52 4.58
N MET A 242 -9.85 -9.32 5.16
CA MET A 242 -8.74 -8.65 5.83
C MET A 242 -8.92 -8.85 7.33
N ARG A 243 -7.95 -9.48 8.00
CA ARG A 243 -7.95 -9.72 9.44
C ARG A 243 -6.94 -8.81 10.11
N LEU A 244 -7.45 -7.90 10.95
CA LEU A 244 -6.64 -6.97 11.71
C LEU A 244 -6.68 -7.34 13.19
N TRP A 245 -5.49 -7.43 13.80
CA TRP A 245 -5.34 -7.81 15.20
C TRP A 245 -5.39 -6.59 16.11
N SER A 246 -6.12 -6.70 17.22
CA SER A 246 -6.16 -5.72 18.31
C SER A 246 -5.56 -6.33 19.56
N ALA A 247 -4.66 -5.61 20.23
CA ALA A 247 -4.02 -6.07 21.46
C ALA A 247 -4.96 -5.92 22.66
N ARG A 248 -5.07 -6.99 23.45
CA ARG A 248 -5.85 -7.04 24.70
C ARG A 248 -5.01 -7.61 25.83
N ALA A 249 -5.14 -7.04 27.02
CA ALA A 249 -4.53 -7.62 28.20
C ALA A 249 -5.30 -8.88 28.62
N PRO A 250 -4.62 -9.98 29.04
CA PRO A 250 -5.29 -11.13 29.62
C PRO A 250 -5.96 -10.75 30.96
N ASN A 251 -6.94 -11.56 31.41
CA ASN A 251 -7.71 -11.25 32.62
C ASN A 251 -6.90 -11.35 33.90
N ASP A 252 -5.82 -12.12 33.87
CA ASP A 252 -4.89 -12.30 35.00
C ASP A 252 -3.69 -11.33 34.93
N PHE A 253 -3.76 -10.31 34.04
CA PHE A 253 -2.73 -9.30 33.91
C PHE A 253 -2.54 -8.53 35.23
N ASN A 254 -1.29 -8.49 35.72
CA ASN A 254 -0.91 -7.87 37.02
C ASN A 254 -1.70 -8.37 38.23
N LEU A 255 -2.04 -9.67 38.26
CA LEU A 255 -2.74 -10.30 39.41
C LEU A 255 -2.01 -10.14 40.76
N MET A 256 -0.68 -10.00 40.70
CA MET A 256 0.12 -9.75 41.91
C MET A 256 -0.22 -8.39 42.55
N ASP A 257 -0.35 -7.35 41.76
CA ASP A 257 -0.71 -5.99 42.22
C ASP A 257 -2.15 -5.97 42.77
N PHE A 258 -3.06 -6.68 42.09
CA PHE A 258 -4.42 -6.87 42.57
C PHE A 258 -4.45 -7.52 43.98
N ASN A 259 -3.63 -8.55 44.18
CA ASN A 259 -3.58 -9.27 45.47
C ASN A 259 -2.98 -8.43 46.62
N VAL A 260 -2.18 -7.40 46.33
CA VAL A 260 -1.61 -6.45 47.31
C VAL A 260 -2.57 -5.29 47.60
N GLY A 261 -3.74 -5.25 46.96
CA GLY A 261 -4.81 -4.28 47.22
C GLY A 261 -4.82 -3.06 46.30
N ASP A 262 -3.97 -3.02 45.26
CA ASP A 262 -3.96 -1.95 44.29
C ASP A 262 -4.73 -2.34 43.01
N TYR A 263 -6.04 -2.55 43.19
CA TYR A 263 -6.96 -2.92 42.11
C TYR A 263 -6.97 -1.89 40.95
N ILE A 264 -6.97 -0.58 41.29
CA ILE A 264 -7.03 0.48 40.29
C ILE A 264 -5.78 0.48 39.42
N GLN A 265 -4.60 0.37 40.06
CA GLN A 265 -3.33 0.32 39.32
C GLN A 265 -3.25 -0.91 38.42
N ALA A 266 -3.65 -2.08 38.91
CA ALA A 266 -3.70 -3.31 38.13
C ALA A 266 -4.60 -3.18 36.89
N VAL A 267 -5.73 -2.47 36.97
CA VAL A 267 -6.61 -2.18 35.86
C VAL A 267 -5.97 -1.17 34.87
N LEU A 268 -5.33 -0.12 35.39
CA LEU A 268 -4.66 0.89 34.55
C LEU A 268 -3.47 0.29 33.82
N ASP A 269 -2.73 -0.61 34.40
CA ASP A 269 -1.56 -1.25 33.80
C ASP A 269 -1.92 -2.13 32.60
N ARG A 270 -3.18 -2.53 32.42
CA ARG A 270 -3.67 -3.22 31.23
C ARG A 270 -3.37 -2.42 29.95
N ASN A 271 -3.33 -1.09 30.02
CA ASN A 271 -2.97 -0.23 28.90
C ASN A 271 -1.56 -0.52 28.37
N LEU A 272 -0.63 -1.00 29.18
CA LEU A 272 0.72 -1.35 28.75
C LEU A 272 0.71 -2.42 27.64
N ALA A 273 -0.14 -3.43 27.78
CA ALA A 273 -0.33 -4.44 26.75
C ALA A 273 -1.13 -3.92 25.55
N GLU A 274 -2.20 -3.17 25.83
CA GLU A 274 -3.13 -2.70 24.79
C GLU A 274 -2.56 -1.57 23.93
N ASN A 275 -1.50 -0.89 24.38
CA ASN A 275 -0.78 0.14 23.61
C ASN A 275 -0.13 -0.40 22.34
N ILE A 276 0.10 -1.70 22.19
CA ILE A 276 0.69 -2.30 21.00
C ILE A 276 -0.11 -1.95 19.74
N SER A 277 -1.44 -1.96 19.81
CA SER A 277 -2.32 -1.63 18.68
C SER A 277 -2.90 -0.21 18.75
N ARG A 278 -2.32 0.70 19.52
CA ARG A 278 -2.89 2.03 19.78
C ARG A 278 -2.81 2.95 18.59
N VAL A 279 -1.62 3.10 18.01
CA VAL A 279 -1.35 4.10 16.97
C VAL A 279 -0.35 3.59 15.94
N LEU A 280 -0.61 3.92 14.67
CA LEU A 280 0.33 3.77 13.58
C LEU A 280 1.52 4.70 13.79
N TYR A 281 2.76 4.17 13.70
CA TYR A 281 3.96 5.00 13.64
C TYR A 281 3.92 5.85 12.37
N PRO A 282 3.95 7.19 12.48
CA PRO A 282 3.77 8.10 11.35
C PRO A 282 5.09 8.39 10.61
N ASN A 283 5.90 7.34 10.37
CA ASN A 283 7.19 7.44 9.70
C ASN A 283 7.11 6.77 8.33
N ASP A 284 7.27 7.54 7.26
CA ASP A 284 7.36 7.05 5.89
C ASP A 284 8.83 7.07 5.44
N ASN A 285 9.35 5.93 4.97
CA ASN A 285 10.76 5.79 4.55
C ASN A 285 11.79 6.23 5.61
N PHE A 286 11.51 5.96 6.88
CA PHE A 286 12.41 6.22 7.98
C PHE A 286 12.27 5.18 9.09
N PHE A 287 13.40 4.55 9.47
CA PHE A 287 13.43 3.56 10.56
C PHE A 287 13.65 4.22 11.91
N GLU A 288 12.75 3.98 12.84
CA GLU A 288 12.85 4.38 14.24
C GLU A 288 12.87 3.14 15.13
N GLY A 289 14.04 2.79 15.67
CA GLY A 289 14.29 1.54 16.40
C GLY A 289 13.67 1.52 17.81
N LYS A 290 12.34 1.72 17.90
CA LYS A 290 11.59 1.72 19.17
C LYS A 290 11.09 0.33 19.54
N GLU A 291 11.17 -0.02 20.82
CA GLU A 291 10.67 -1.29 21.36
C GLU A 291 9.19 -1.51 21.03
N LEU A 292 8.34 -0.49 21.15
CA LEU A 292 6.91 -0.60 20.83
C LEU A 292 6.69 -0.96 19.37
N ARG A 293 7.51 -0.43 18.45
CA ARG A 293 7.44 -0.77 17.03
C ARG A 293 7.78 -2.24 16.79
N LEU A 294 8.85 -2.75 17.42
CA LEU A 294 9.20 -4.17 17.33
C LEU A 294 8.11 -5.07 17.92
N LYS A 295 7.48 -4.63 19.02
CA LYS A 295 6.30 -5.34 19.58
C LYS A 295 5.15 -5.39 18.57
N GLN A 296 4.85 -4.31 17.85
CA GLN A 296 3.83 -4.30 16.80
C GLN A 296 4.16 -5.30 15.70
N GLU A 297 5.40 -5.32 15.22
CA GLU A 297 5.85 -6.22 14.16
C GLU A 297 5.73 -7.68 14.55
N TYR A 298 6.22 -8.04 15.73
CA TYR A 298 6.10 -9.42 16.21
C TYR A 298 4.66 -9.81 16.57
N PHE A 299 3.87 -8.89 17.10
CA PHE A 299 2.46 -9.13 17.47
C PHE A 299 1.64 -9.62 16.26
N VAL A 300 1.70 -8.92 15.14
CA VAL A 300 0.99 -9.33 13.93
C VAL A 300 1.52 -10.65 13.38
N VAL A 301 2.83 -10.87 13.42
CA VAL A 301 3.49 -12.08 12.95
C VAL A 301 3.06 -13.31 13.75
N ALA A 302 3.18 -13.24 15.07
CA ALA A 302 2.88 -14.36 15.96
C ALA A 302 1.40 -14.77 15.90
N ALA A 303 0.50 -13.80 15.92
CA ALA A 303 -0.94 -14.06 15.82
C ALA A 303 -1.31 -14.65 14.44
N THR A 304 -0.77 -14.10 13.37
CA THR A 304 -1.06 -14.53 12.00
C THR A 304 -0.57 -15.94 11.72
N LEU A 305 0.65 -16.29 12.14
CA LEU A 305 1.18 -17.65 11.91
C LEU A 305 0.41 -18.71 12.70
N GLN A 306 -0.02 -18.43 13.92
CA GLN A 306 -0.91 -19.33 14.66
C GLN A 306 -2.21 -19.60 13.87
N ASP A 307 -2.80 -18.57 13.29
CA ASP A 307 -4.02 -18.65 12.52
C ASP A 307 -3.84 -19.43 11.20
N ILE A 308 -2.71 -19.24 10.52
CA ILE A 308 -2.32 -20.01 9.32
C ILE A 308 -2.13 -21.48 9.67
N MET A 309 -1.38 -21.78 10.73
CA MET A 309 -1.13 -23.15 11.18
C MET A 309 -2.42 -23.86 11.55
N ARG A 310 -3.32 -23.20 12.28
CA ARG A 310 -4.64 -23.73 12.64
C ARG A 310 -5.45 -24.07 11.37
N ARG A 311 -5.48 -23.18 10.38
CA ARG A 311 -6.22 -23.38 9.14
C ARG A 311 -5.62 -24.54 8.31
N PHE A 312 -4.30 -24.62 8.23
CA PHE A 312 -3.61 -25.72 7.55
C PHE A 312 -3.91 -27.07 8.20
N LYS A 313 -3.81 -27.18 9.53
CA LYS A 313 -4.10 -28.44 10.28
C LYS A 313 -5.55 -28.87 10.15
N ASN A 314 -6.49 -27.93 10.03
CA ASN A 314 -7.93 -28.21 9.94
C ASN A 314 -8.42 -28.42 8.50
N SER A 315 -7.55 -28.43 7.50
CA SER A 315 -7.93 -28.72 6.12
C SER A 315 -8.40 -30.17 5.98
N LYS A 316 -9.31 -30.45 5.03
CA LYS A 316 -9.94 -31.78 4.83
C LYS A 316 -8.93 -32.93 4.67
N LYS A 317 -7.74 -32.65 4.17
CA LYS A 317 -6.69 -33.68 4.00
C LYS A 317 -5.92 -34.03 5.29
N GLY A 318 -5.96 -33.13 6.30
CA GLY A 318 -5.29 -33.34 7.59
C GLY A 318 -6.08 -34.16 8.62
N SER A 319 -7.34 -34.55 8.34
CA SER A 319 -8.24 -35.09 9.36
C SER A 319 -8.13 -36.63 9.59
N SER A 320 -7.27 -37.36 8.87
CA SER A 320 -7.18 -38.85 8.98
C SER A 320 -5.82 -39.42 9.41
N GLY A 321 -4.87 -38.57 9.88
CA GLY A 321 -3.56 -39.04 10.35
C GLY A 321 -2.68 -37.91 10.88
N PRO A 322 -1.44 -38.17 11.30
CA PRO A 322 -0.48 -37.12 11.66
C PRO A 322 -0.29 -36.19 10.48
N VAL A 323 -0.38 -34.85 10.77
CA VAL A 323 -0.23 -33.83 9.75
C VAL A 323 1.23 -33.79 9.28
N SER A 324 1.48 -34.08 7.99
CA SER A 324 2.79 -33.83 7.37
C SER A 324 2.88 -32.38 6.92
N PHE A 325 3.97 -31.68 7.30
CA PHE A 325 4.25 -30.32 6.88
C PHE A 325 5.01 -30.25 5.54
N ASP A 326 5.36 -31.38 4.91
CA ASP A 326 6.04 -31.41 3.61
C ASP A 326 5.21 -30.70 2.52
N SER A 327 3.89 -30.78 2.63
CA SER A 327 2.93 -30.11 1.72
C SER A 327 2.56 -28.69 2.13
N PHE A 328 3.19 -28.11 3.17
CA PHE A 328 2.87 -26.77 3.63
C PHE A 328 3.07 -25.70 2.54
N PRO A 329 4.20 -25.69 1.78
CA PRO A 329 4.39 -24.71 0.71
C PRO A 329 3.41 -24.86 -0.46
N GLU A 330 2.83 -26.02 -0.69
CA GLU A 330 1.80 -26.25 -1.71
C GLU A 330 0.43 -25.70 -1.32
N LYS A 331 0.22 -25.41 -0.02
CA LYS A 331 -1.03 -24.91 0.53
C LYS A 331 -0.94 -23.49 1.08
N VAL A 332 0.25 -22.97 1.32
CA VAL A 332 0.52 -21.70 1.98
C VAL A 332 1.56 -20.92 1.22
N ALA A 333 1.22 -19.69 0.85
CA ALA A 333 2.16 -18.68 0.38
C ALA A 333 2.05 -17.45 1.29
N ILE A 334 3.17 -16.95 1.81
CA ILE A 334 3.22 -15.78 2.68
C ILE A 334 4.05 -14.71 2.00
N GLN A 335 3.42 -13.55 1.72
CA GLN A 335 4.09 -12.39 1.16
C GLN A 335 4.43 -11.39 2.26
N LEU A 336 5.70 -11.05 2.37
CA LEU A 336 6.20 -10.04 3.29
C LEU A 336 6.22 -8.67 2.59
N ASN A 337 5.36 -7.76 3.05
CA ASN A 337 5.32 -6.39 2.55
C ASN A 337 6.35 -5.54 3.28
N ASP A 338 7.52 -5.37 2.67
CA ASP A 338 8.74 -4.84 3.27
C ASP A 338 9.30 -5.75 4.39
N THR A 339 10.29 -5.27 5.16
CA THR A 339 10.90 -6.01 6.27
C THR A 339 10.07 -5.96 7.56
N HIS A 340 9.02 -5.15 7.61
CA HIS A 340 8.19 -4.99 8.81
C HIS A 340 7.71 -6.33 9.40
N PRO A 341 7.25 -7.32 8.62
CA PRO A 341 6.89 -8.64 9.12
C PRO A 341 8.02 -9.67 9.05
N ALA A 342 9.28 -9.27 8.91
CA ALA A 342 10.43 -10.17 8.74
C ALA A 342 10.59 -11.20 9.86
N MET A 343 10.13 -10.89 11.07
CA MET A 343 10.14 -11.83 12.20
C MET A 343 9.29 -13.08 11.95
N ALA A 344 8.46 -13.09 10.88
CA ALA A 344 7.72 -14.29 10.47
C ALA A 344 8.64 -15.46 10.10
N ILE A 345 9.82 -15.19 9.59
CA ILE A 345 10.80 -16.22 9.22
C ILE A 345 11.31 -16.97 10.47
N PRO A 346 11.93 -16.32 11.47
CA PRO A 346 12.35 -17.02 12.68
C PRO A 346 11.15 -17.54 13.50
N GLU A 347 9.98 -16.90 13.45
CA GLU A 347 8.79 -17.41 14.15
C GLU A 347 8.28 -18.71 13.53
N LEU A 348 8.22 -18.85 12.21
CA LEU A 348 7.82 -20.10 11.57
C LEU A 348 8.83 -21.22 11.89
N MET A 349 10.13 -20.91 11.92
CA MET A 349 11.15 -21.83 12.35
C MET A 349 10.96 -22.27 13.81
N ARG A 350 10.66 -21.33 14.70
CA ARG A 350 10.34 -21.63 16.11
C ARG A 350 9.15 -22.59 16.21
N VAL A 351 8.08 -22.30 15.48
CA VAL A 351 6.89 -23.17 15.47
C VAL A 351 7.23 -24.58 14.98
N PHE A 352 7.93 -24.70 13.85
CA PHE A 352 8.29 -26.02 13.30
C PHE A 352 9.23 -26.80 14.21
N VAL A 353 10.27 -26.16 14.73
CA VAL A 353 11.31 -26.86 15.51
C VAL A 353 10.89 -27.08 16.96
N ASP A 354 10.39 -26.03 17.63
CA ASP A 354 10.13 -26.07 19.08
C ASP A 354 8.73 -26.64 19.41
N ILE A 355 7.72 -26.41 18.55
CA ILE A 355 6.33 -26.84 18.80
C ILE A 355 6.02 -28.13 18.04
N GLU A 356 6.24 -28.14 16.73
CA GLU A 356 5.89 -29.29 15.86
C GLU A 356 6.99 -30.35 15.80
N LYS A 357 8.15 -30.10 16.36
CA LYS A 357 9.29 -31.02 16.53
C LYS A 357 9.88 -31.54 15.21
N LEU A 358 9.85 -30.71 14.16
CA LEU A 358 10.58 -30.99 12.92
C LEU A 358 12.09 -30.82 13.15
N ASP A 359 12.89 -31.57 12.40
CA ASP A 359 14.32 -31.28 12.34
C ASP A 359 14.57 -29.93 11.64
N TRP A 360 15.72 -29.33 11.92
CA TRP A 360 16.04 -27.98 11.45
C TRP A 360 16.09 -27.88 9.92
N ASP A 361 16.70 -28.85 9.24
CA ASP A 361 16.91 -28.79 7.80
C ASP A 361 15.59 -28.92 7.03
N THR A 362 14.73 -29.81 7.46
CA THR A 362 13.35 -29.95 6.94
C THR A 362 12.56 -28.66 7.20
N ALA A 363 12.58 -28.14 8.44
CA ALA A 363 11.89 -26.89 8.80
C ALA A 363 12.37 -25.71 7.95
N TRP A 364 13.69 -25.60 7.74
CA TRP A 364 14.28 -24.52 6.95
C TRP A 364 13.92 -24.61 5.47
N ALA A 365 13.94 -25.83 4.90
CA ALA A 365 13.55 -26.05 3.51
C ALA A 365 12.09 -25.66 3.27
N ILE A 366 11.17 -26.01 4.18
CA ILE A 366 9.75 -25.62 4.11
C ILE A 366 9.60 -24.11 4.25
N THR A 367 10.28 -23.49 5.22
CA THR A 367 10.22 -22.06 5.50
C THR A 367 10.63 -21.25 4.28
N LYS A 368 11.79 -21.56 3.68
CA LYS A 368 12.27 -20.88 2.47
C LYS A 368 11.28 -20.96 1.30
N ARG A 369 10.60 -22.06 1.14
CA ARG A 369 9.59 -22.26 0.06
C ARG A 369 8.27 -21.56 0.32
N THR A 370 8.01 -21.13 1.54
CA THR A 370 6.75 -20.51 1.96
C THR A 370 6.76 -18.98 1.83
N PHE A 371 7.90 -18.33 2.13
CA PHE A 371 8.01 -16.88 2.14
C PHE A 371 8.46 -16.31 0.79
N ALA A 372 7.90 -15.15 0.48
CA ALA A 372 8.39 -14.23 -0.54
C ALA A 372 8.43 -12.80 0.04
N TYR A 373 9.35 -11.99 -0.44
CA TYR A 373 9.66 -10.67 0.11
C TYR A 373 9.62 -9.59 -0.97
N THR A 374 8.97 -8.47 -0.69
CA THR A 374 9.02 -7.26 -1.50
C THR A 374 9.68 -6.13 -0.72
N ASN A 375 10.75 -5.58 -1.28
CA ASN A 375 11.45 -4.38 -0.78
C ASN A 375 10.93 -3.14 -1.51
N HIS A 376 10.72 -2.04 -0.78
CA HIS A 376 10.12 -0.81 -1.32
C HIS A 376 11.06 0.39 -1.39
N THR A 377 12.27 0.30 -0.82
CA THR A 377 13.17 1.46 -0.74
C THR A 377 14.64 1.08 -0.77
N VAL A 378 15.49 1.99 -1.30
CA VAL A 378 16.96 1.90 -1.21
C VAL A 378 17.54 2.90 -0.24
N LEU A 379 16.72 3.79 0.33
CA LEU A 379 17.19 4.80 1.27
C LEU A 379 17.72 4.14 2.55
N PRO A 380 18.99 4.32 2.90
CA PRO A 380 19.61 3.59 4.02
C PRO A 380 18.96 3.90 5.37
N GLU A 381 18.42 5.12 5.55
CA GLU A 381 17.69 5.52 6.75
C GLU A 381 16.35 4.82 6.95
N ALA A 382 15.83 4.19 5.91
CA ALA A 382 14.58 3.44 5.96
C ALA A 382 14.76 1.95 6.25
N LEU A 383 15.98 1.43 6.12
CA LEU A 383 16.26 0.01 6.31
C LEU A 383 16.23 -0.36 7.79
N GLU A 384 15.51 -1.42 8.14
CA GLU A 384 15.38 -1.88 9.51
C GLU A 384 16.65 -2.64 9.96
N ARG A 385 17.29 -2.09 10.98
CA ARG A 385 18.46 -2.64 11.64
C ARG A 385 18.23 -2.68 13.15
N TRP A 386 17.70 -3.80 13.65
CA TRP A 386 17.35 -3.93 15.06
C TRP A 386 18.56 -4.21 15.93
N PRO A 387 18.78 -3.45 17.02
CA PRO A 387 19.84 -3.73 17.98
C PRO A 387 19.71 -5.13 18.60
N ILE A 388 20.80 -5.87 18.66
CA ILE A 388 20.86 -7.22 19.25
C ILE A 388 20.32 -7.20 20.69
N GLY A 389 20.70 -6.22 21.52
CA GLY A 389 20.28 -6.16 22.92
C GLY A 389 18.75 -6.02 23.09
N LEU A 390 18.08 -5.34 22.16
CA LEU A 390 16.61 -5.25 22.18
C LEU A 390 15.97 -6.62 21.85
N LEU A 391 16.47 -7.30 20.82
CA LEU A 391 16.00 -8.64 20.45
C LEU A 391 16.28 -9.67 21.57
N GLU A 392 17.45 -9.60 22.19
CA GLU A 392 17.82 -10.47 23.31
C GLU A 392 16.85 -10.35 24.47
N THR A 393 16.43 -9.14 24.80
CA THR A 393 15.48 -8.88 25.88
C THR A 393 14.04 -9.26 25.50
N LEU A 394 13.58 -8.84 24.34
CA LEU A 394 12.19 -8.96 23.93
C LEU A 394 11.84 -10.33 23.34
N LEU A 395 12.74 -10.90 22.50
CA LEU A 395 12.52 -12.10 21.71
C LEU A 395 13.77 -13.02 21.73
N PRO A 396 14.20 -13.52 22.92
CA PRO A 396 15.47 -14.21 23.07
C PRO A 396 15.55 -15.48 22.21
N ARG A 397 14.45 -16.23 22.08
CA ARG A 397 14.47 -17.45 21.24
C ARG A 397 14.62 -17.14 19.75
N HIS A 398 13.96 -16.08 19.27
CA HIS A 398 14.08 -15.64 17.88
C HIS A 398 15.51 -15.20 17.55
N LEU A 399 16.19 -14.53 18.45
CA LEU A 399 17.58 -14.15 18.25
C LEU A 399 18.49 -15.38 18.11
N GLN A 400 18.30 -16.42 18.91
CA GLN A 400 19.05 -17.69 18.76
C GLN A 400 18.80 -18.31 17.39
N ILE A 401 17.55 -18.30 16.91
CA ILE A 401 17.19 -18.83 15.59
C ILE A 401 17.84 -18.01 14.48
N ILE A 402 17.84 -16.68 14.59
CA ILE A 402 18.50 -15.78 13.62
C ILE A 402 20.00 -16.08 13.56
N TYR A 403 20.67 -16.26 14.70
CA TYR A 403 22.09 -16.63 14.72
C TYR A 403 22.35 -17.96 14.01
N ARG A 404 21.49 -18.95 14.20
CA ARG A 404 21.61 -20.26 13.54
C ARG A 404 21.38 -20.14 12.02
N ILE A 405 20.38 -19.35 11.59
CA ILE A 405 20.16 -19.05 10.16
C ILE A 405 21.42 -18.39 9.58
N ASN A 406 21.98 -17.39 10.27
CA ASN A 406 23.17 -16.68 9.81
C ASN A 406 24.37 -17.60 9.69
N GLN A 407 24.59 -18.49 10.66
CA GLN A 407 25.70 -19.45 10.60
C GLN A 407 25.60 -20.35 9.37
N GLY A 408 24.42 -20.96 9.11
CA GLY A 408 24.21 -21.80 7.91
C GLY A 408 24.43 -21.04 6.61
N HIS A 409 23.95 -19.78 6.53
CA HIS A 409 24.17 -18.91 5.39
C HIS A 409 25.64 -18.57 5.17
N LEU A 410 26.39 -18.22 6.21
CA LEU A 410 27.81 -17.90 6.10
C LEU A 410 28.68 -19.13 5.79
N ASP A 411 28.29 -20.31 6.27
CA ASP A 411 28.93 -21.58 5.93
C ASP A 411 28.81 -21.89 4.43
N GLU A 412 27.61 -21.70 3.84
CA GLU A 412 27.37 -21.84 2.40
C GLU A 412 28.25 -20.86 1.60
N ILE A 413 28.34 -19.58 2.03
CA ILE A 413 29.16 -18.56 1.37
C ILE A 413 30.65 -18.93 1.46
N SER A 414 31.13 -19.34 2.64
CA SER A 414 32.54 -19.72 2.86
C SER A 414 32.94 -20.92 2.01
N ALA A 415 32.01 -21.86 1.80
CA ALA A 415 32.23 -23.02 0.93
C ALA A 415 32.36 -22.62 -0.55
N LEU A 416 31.61 -21.62 -0.99
CA LEU A 416 31.63 -21.11 -2.37
C LEU A 416 32.81 -20.16 -2.62
N PHE A 417 33.22 -19.36 -1.63
CA PHE A 417 34.22 -18.32 -1.73
C PHE A 417 35.17 -18.40 -0.53
N PRO A 418 36.07 -19.41 -0.51
CA PRO A 418 37.07 -19.54 0.53
C PRO A 418 37.97 -18.28 0.57
N GLU A 419 38.23 -17.78 1.77
CA GLU A 419 39.11 -16.64 2.05
C GLU A 419 38.58 -15.24 1.70
N ASP A 420 37.37 -15.09 1.15
CA ASP A 420 36.76 -13.79 0.90
C ASP A 420 36.01 -13.28 2.17
N MET A 421 36.83 -12.83 3.15
CA MET A 421 36.31 -12.36 4.44
C MET A 421 35.47 -11.07 4.31
N ASP A 422 35.73 -10.22 3.32
CA ASP A 422 34.96 -9.00 3.08
C ASP A 422 33.55 -9.35 2.62
N ARG A 423 33.41 -10.36 1.80
CA ARG A 423 32.14 -10.90 1.36
C ARG A 423 31.34 -11.46 2.52
N ILE A 424 31.94 -12.28 3.36
CA ILE A 424 31.33 -12.83 4.58
C ILE A 424 30.78 -11.70 5.45
N ARG A 425 31.60 -10.65 5.67
CA ARG A 425 31.21 -9.48 6.45
C ARG A 425 30.00 -8.75 5.83
N ARG A 426 30.03 -8.47 4.53
CA ARG A 426 28.97 -7.74 3.83
C ARG A 426 27.65 -8.51 3.74
N MET A 427 27.68 -9.84 3.76
CA MET A 427 26.49 -10.69 3.59
C MET A 427 25.95 -11.25 4.89
N SER A 428 26.65 -11.09 5.99
CA SER A 428 26.15 -11.46 7.31
C SER A 428 24.81 -10.80 7.59
N LEU A 429 23.92 -11.52 8.26
CA LEU A 429 22.68 -10.95 8.80
C LEU A 429 22.96 -10.00 9.97
N ILE A 430 24.14 -10.11 10.58
CA ILE A 430 24.56 -9.31 11.72
C ILE A 430 25.58 -8.28 11.24
N GLU A 431 25.23 -7.02 11.36
CA GLU A 431 26.14 -5.90 11.18
C GLU A 431 26.86 -5.59 12.50
N GLU A 432 28.17 -5.35 12.44
CA GLU A 432 28.99 -5.11 13.64
C GLU A 432 29.54 -3.68 13.73
N ASP A 433 29.39 -2.89 12.67
CA ASP A 433 29.85 -1.50 12.62
C ASP A 433 28.93 -0.59 13.45
N GLY A 434 29.49 0.06 14.48
CA GLY A 434 28.73 0.98 15.33
C GLY A 434 27.76 0.34 16.33
N GLY A 435 27.96 -0.95 16.64
CA GLY A 435 27.10 -1.77 17.51
C GLY A 435 26.40 -2.88 16.72
N LYS A 436 26.23 -4.04 17.36
CA LYS A 436 25.65 -5.21 16.69
C LYS A 436 24.16 -5.02 16.43
N ARG A 437 23.75 -5.17 15.17
CA ARG A 437 22.38 -5.05 14.70
C ARG A 437 22.03 -6.20 13.75
N VAL A 438 20.77 -6.62 13.72
CA VAL A 438 20.25 -7.53 12.70
C VAL A 438 19.77 -6.72 11.51
N ASN A 439 20.33 -7.01 10.33
CA ASN A 439 19.86 -6.48 9.07
C ASN A 439 18.64 -7.29 8.60
N MET A 440 17.44 -6.71 8.73
CA MET A 440 16.19 -7.41 8.44
C MET A 440 15.99 -7.69 6.94
N ALA A 441 16.54 -6.85 6.07
CA ALA A 441 16.51 -7.09 4.62
C ALA A 441 17.30 -8.34 4.25
N HIS A 442 18.50 -8.53 4.82
CA HIS A 442 19.29 -9.74 4.63
C HIS A 442 18.56 -10.99 5.14
N LEU A 443 17.89 -10.90 6.30
CA LEU A 443 17.08 -12.00 6.81
C LEU A 443 15.94 -12.37 5.83
N CYS A 444 15.22 -11.38 5.29
CA CYS A 444 14.16 -11.62 4.33
C CYS A 444 14.66 -12.27 3.04
N ILE A 445 15.83 -11.86 2.53
CA ILE A 445 16.44 -12.43 1.32
C ILE A 445 16.82 -13.90 1.56
N VAL A 446 17.51 -14.19 2.65
CA VAL A 446 17.98 -15.55 2.98
C VAL A 446 16.80 -16.50 3.25
N GLY A 447 15.73 -16.00 3.86
CA GLY A 447 14.57 -16.80 4.25
C GLY A 447 13.45 -16.91 3.20
N SER A 448 13.60 -16.33 2.01
CA SER A 448 12.56 -16.30 0.97
C SER A 448 13.02 -16.97 -0.33
N HIS A 449 12.07 -17.63 -1.03
CA HIS A 449 12.35 -18.24 -2.35
C HIS A 449 12.29 -17.22 -3.50
N LYS A 450 11.59 -16.10 -3.29
CA LYS A 450 11.48 -14.98 -4.23
C LYS A 450 11.57 -13.66 -3.47
N TYR A 451 12.23 -12.72 -4.07
CA TYR A 451 12.34 -11.37 -3.54
C TYR A 451 12.37 -10.36 -4.69
N TYR A 452 11.74 -9.21 -4.48
CA TYR A 452 11.57 -8.14 -5.46
C TYR A 452 11.96 -6.80 -4.84
N GLY A 453 12.46 -5.90 -5.66
CA GLY A 453 12.71 -4.53 -5.26
C GLY A 453 14.14 -4.06 -5.53
N PRO A 454 14.37 -2.75 -5.40
CA PRO A 454 15.60 -2.09 -5.84
C PRO A 454 16.83 -2.46 -4.99
N LEU A 455 16.65 -2.68 -3.68
CA LEU A 455 17.76 -3.00 -2.76
C LEU A 455 18.37 -4.38 -3.05
N VAL A 456 17.55 -5.34 -3.44
CA VAL A 456 17.98 -6.70 -3.71
C VAL A 456 19.10 -6.75 -4.74
N ARG A 457 19.01 -5.93 -5.78
CA ARG A 457 20.05 -5.84 -6.81
C ARG A 457 21.34 -5.22 -6.29
N SER A 458 21.24 -4.20 -5.44
CA SER A 458 22.42 -3.54 -4.85
C SER A 458 23.21 -4.45 -3.91
N ILE A 459 22.50 -5.26 -3.11
CA ILE A 459 23.14 -6.21 -2.18
C ILE A 459 23.69 -7.43 -2.94
N MET A 460 22.97 -7.88 -3.98
CA MET A 460 23.27 -9.12 -4.69
C MET A 460 24.14 -8.92 -5.94
N GLY A 461 24.53 -7.71 -6.31
CA GLY A 461 25.48 -7.37 -7.38
C GLY A 461 25.94 -8.54 -8.26
N PRO A 462 27.21 -8.93 -8.27
CA PRO A 462 27.75 -10.07 -9.04
C PRO A 462 27.24 -11.47 -8.65
N TRP A 463 26.30 -11.58 -7.70
CA TRP A 463 25.86 -12.84 -7.08
C TRP A 463 24.71 -13.55 -7.79
N SER A 464 23.96 -12.82 -8.61
CA SER A 464 22.83 -13.38 -9.35
C SER A 464 23.22 -14.56 -10.24
N GLU A 465 24.50 -14.63 -10.64
CA GLU A 465 25.01 -15.70 -11.48
C GLU A 465 25.42 -16.97 -10.71
N VAL A 466 25.64 -16.86 -9.41
CA VAL A 466 26.24 -17.96 -8.61
C VAL A 466 25.19 -18.70 -7.78
N LEU A 467 24.13 -18.04 -7.31
CA LEU A 467 23.07 -18.67 -6.50
C LEU A 467 21.97 -19.33 -7.31
N TRP A 468 21.93 -19.13 -8.64
CA TRP A 468 20.89 -19.64 -9.51
C TRP A 468 21.51 -20.33 -10.73
N GLY A 469 21.18 -21.59 -10.91
CA GLY A 469 21.57 -22.34 -12.12
C GLY A 469 21.04 -21.69 -13.40
N PRO A 470 21.61 -22.02 -14.58
CA PRO A 470 21.23 -21.41 -15.84
C PRO A 470 19.79 -21.71 -16.19
N GLY A 471 18.90 -20.72 -16.09
CA GLY A 471 17.50 -20.83 -16.52
C GLY A 471 16.46 -20.01 -15.79
N GLN A 472 16.77 -19.32 -14.71
CA GLN A 472 15.76 -18.48 -14.03
C GLN A 472 15.89 -17.01 -14.43
N LYS A 473 14.78 -16.45 -14.96
CA LYS A 473 14.68 -15.06 -15.44
C LYS A 473 14.23 -14.15 -14.32
N TYR A 474 14.91 -13.00 -14.19
CA TYR A 474 14.52 -11.90 -13.31
C TYR A 474 13.46 -11.02 -13.97
N TYR A 475 12.45 -10.63 -13.20
CA TYR A 475 11.51 -9.58 -13.57
C TYR A 475 11.48 -8.51 -12.47
N GLY A 476 12.10 -7.37 -12.77
CA GLY A 476 11.95 -6.13 -12.03
C GLY A 476 12.15 -4.98 -13.01
N ALA A 477 11.30 -4.01 -12.98
CA ALA A 477 11.21 -2.89 -13.90
C ALA A 477 12.50 -2.09 -14.07
N LEU A 478 13.44 -2.23 -13.13
CA LEU A 478 14.72 -1.52 -13.17
C LEU A 478 15.85 -2.27 -13.92
N VAL A 479 15.60 -3.51 -14.37
CA VAL A 479 16.65 -4.36 -14.95
C VAL A 479 17.10 -3.88 -16.33
N ARG A 480 16.25 -3.19 -17.10
CA ARG A 480 16.58 -2.74 -18.46
C ARG A 480 17.27 -1.39 -18.51
N SER A 481 17.06 -0.50 -17.56
CA SER A 481 17.59 0.88 -17.58
C SER A 481 19.09 0.99 -17.32
N ILE A 482 19.75 -0.04 -16.75
CA ILE A 482 21.18 0.03 -16.37
C ILE A 482 22.08 -0.82 -17.28
N MET A 483 21.52 -1.60 -18.20
CA MET A 483 22.29 -2.31 -19.22
C MET A 483 22.30 -1.49 -20.53
N GLY A 484 23.09 -0.41 -20.51
CA GLY A 484 23.54 0.23 -21.75
C GLY A 484 24.30 -0.76 -22.67
N PRO A 485 25.05 -0.36 -23.68
CA PRO A 485 25.45 -1.13 -24.86
C PRO A 485 26.08 -2.52 -24.67
N TRP A 486 26.17 -3.03 -23.46
CA TRP A 486 26.76 -4.34 -23.13
C TRP A 486 25.81 -5.53 -23.35
N SER A 487 24.53 -5.29 -23.67
CA SER A 487 23.56 -6.37 -23.96
C SER A 487 23.84 -7.11 -25.26
N GLU A 488 24.61 -6.55 -26.19
CA GLU A 488 24.95 -7.16 -27.48
C GLU A 488 26.12 -8.15 -27.38
N VAL A 489 26.87 -8.15 -26.29
CA VAL A 489 28.05 -9.01 -26.13
C VAL A 489 27.73 -10.38 -25.51
N LEU A 490 26.54 -10.54 -24.90
CA LEU A 490 26.17 -11.77 -24.15
C LEU A 490 25.15 -12.66 -24.86
N TRP A 491 24.60 -12.26 -26.03
CA TRP A 491 23.65 -13.08 -26.76
C TRP A 491 24.09 -13.28 -28.21
N GLY A 492 24.43 -14.50 -28.55
CA GLY A 492 24.73 -14.88 -29.94
C GLY A 492 23.51 -14.71 -30.86
N PRO A 493 23.69 -14.48 -32.15
CA PRO A 493 22.61 -14.19 -33.11
C PRO A 493 21.80 -15.45 -33.41
N GLY A 494 20.51 -15.47 -33.02
CA GLY A 494 19.67 -16.56 -33.53
C GLY A 494 18.37 -16.89 -32.82
N GLN A 495 17.65 -16.00 -32.17
CA GLN A 495 16.23 -16.30 -31.82
C GLN A 495 15.30 -15.17 -32.23
N LYS A 496 14.43 -15.47 -33.19
CA LYS A 496 13.39 -14.59 -33.72
C LYS A 496 12.14 -14.69 -32.82
N TYR A 497 11.66 -13.53 -32.41
CA TYR A 497 10.32 -13.40 -31.83
C TYR A 497 9.28 -13.43 -32.96
N TYR A 498 8.25 -14.25 -32.81
CA TYR A 498 7.04 -14.19 -33.62
C TYR A 498 6.07 -13.23 -32.90
N GLY A 499 5.92 -12.04 -33.46
CA GLY A 499 4.84 -11.11 -33.20
C GLY A 499 4.07 -10.91 -34.51
N ALA A 500 2.82 -11.34 -34.52
CA ALA A 500 1.94 -11.07 -35.67
C ALA A 500 1.50 -9.59 -35.69
N PRO A 501 1.41 -8.94 -36.83
CA PRO A 501 1.01 -7.53 -36.91
C PRO A 501 -0.51 -7.37 -36.77
N TRP A 502 -0.93 -6.44 -35.91
CA TRP A 502 -2.31 -6.03 -35.64
C TRP A 502 -2.94 -5.18 -36.77
N SER A 503 -2.80 -5.55 -38.01
CA SER A 503 -3.37 -4.79 -39.15
C SER A 503 -4.66 -5.34 -39.72
N GLU A 504 -5.28 -6.38 -39.21
CA GLU A 504 -6.44 -7.02 -39.84
C GLU A 504 -7.77 -6.99 -39.04
N VAL A 505 -7.90 -6.23 -37.97
CA VAL A 505 -9.17 -6.22 -37.16
C VAL A 505 -9.97 -4.91 -37.25
N LEU A 506 -9.56 -3.93 -38.04
CA LEU A 506 -10.33 -2.67 -38.18
C LEU A 506 -10.94 -2.52 -39.59
N GLY A 507 -11.88 -3.41 -39.91
CA GLY A 507 -12.69 -3.33 -41.09
C GLY A 507 -14.18 -3.36 -40.83
N ALA A 508 -14.77 -2.26 -40.30
CA ALA A 508 -16.19 -1.95 -40.45
C ALA A 508 -16.46 -0.46 -40.13
N PRO A 509 -17.25 0.26 -40.92
CA PRO A 509 -17.43 1.70 -40.79
C PRO A 509 -18.52 2.02 -39.74
N TRP A 510 -18.22 2.90 -38.82
CA TRP A 510 -19.21 3.54 -37.93
C TRP A 510 -19.60 4.87 -38.59
N SER A 511 -20.79 4.92 -39.13
CA SER A 511 -21.48 6.14 -39.56
C SER A 511 -22.59 6.48 -38.56
N GLU A 512 -22.60 7.73 -38.12
CA GLU A 512 -23.73 8.54 -37.66
C GLU A 512 -24.38 8.23 -36.31
N GLY A 513 -24.25 9.17 -35.38
CA GLY A 513 -25.08 9.26 -34.19
C GLY A 513 -24.56 10.15 -33.07
N VAL A 514 -24.01 11.34 -33.39
CA VAL A 514 -23.75 12.36 -32.36
C VAL A 514 -24.91 13.33 -32.31
N HIS A 515 -25.85 13.08 -31.40
CA HIS A 515 -26.79 14.11 -30.95
C HIS A 515 -26.21 14.88 -29.76
N SER A 516 -26.13 16.19 -29.97
CA SER A 516 -25.75 17.24 -29.06
C SER A 516 -26.42 17.13 -27.70
N LEU A 517 -25.60 17.03 -26.66
CA LEU A 517 -25.98 17.50 -25.31
C LEU A 517 -25.23 18.81 -25.02
N GLN A 518 -25.88 19.91 -25.40
CA GLN A 518 -25.63 21.22 -24.80
C GLN A 518 -26.44 21.28 -23.48
N GLY A 519 -25.77 21.55 -22.40
CA GLY A 519 -26.48 21.94 -21.20
C GLY A 519 -25.66 21.73 -19.92
N ASN A 520 -25.30 22.83 -19.30
CA ASN A 520 -24.80 23.09 -17.96
C ASN A 520 -23.28 22.98 -17.77
N ARG A 521 -22.66 24.14 -18.03
CA ARG A 521 -21.34 24.48 -17.51
C ARG A 521 -21.45 24.66 -15.99
N MET A 522 -20.85 23.77 -15.22
CA MET A 522 -20.47 24.08 -13.84
C MET A 522 -19.46 25.22 -13.84
N PRO A 523 -19.48 26.10 -12.82
CA PRO A 523 -18.53 27.24 -12.75
C PRO A 523 -17.11 26.70 -12.66
N CYS A 524 -16.25 27.18 -13.57
CA CYS A 524 -14.82 26.90 -13.59
C CYS A 524 -14.18 27.22 -12.24
N VAL A 525 -13.73 26.20 -11.55
CA VAL A 525 -12.84 26.31 -10.40
C VAL A 525 -11.50 26.85 -10.90
N SER A 526 -10.99 27.89 -10.29
CA SER A 526 -9.73 28.53 -10.65
C SER A 526 -8.54 27.58 -10.59
N SER A 527 -7.63 27.70 -11.56
CA SER A 527 -6.37 26.93 -11.62
C SER A 527 -5.57 27.00 -10.34
N HIS A 528 -5.25 25.83 -9.78
CA HIS A 528 -4.54 25.69 -8.52
C HIS A 528 -3.25 24.92 -8.78
N VAL A 529 -2.15 25.41 -8.23
CA VAL A 529 -0.81 24.79 -8.34
C VAL A 529 -0.47 24.17 -7.00
N PHE A 530 -0.11 22.90 -7.03
CA PHE A 530 0.38 22.16 -5.88
C PHE A 530 1.86 21.84 -6.05
N LEU A 531 2.64 22.05 -5.02
CA LEU A 531 4.10 21.97 -5.05
C LEU A 531 4.58 20.92 -4.06
N GLY A 532 5.27 19.91 -4.54
CA GLY A 532 5.92 18.89 -3.74
C GLY A 532 7.35 18.61 -4.15
N LYS A 533 8.13 18.07 -3.27
CA LYS A 533 9.58 17.81 -3.32
C LYS A 533 10.38 18.78 -4.17
N TRP A 534 10.88 19.83 -3.57
CA TRP A 534 12.04 20.65 -3.98
C TRP A 534 11.94 21.65 -5.15
N TYR A 535 10.88 21.72 -5.95
CA TYR A 535 10.77 22.75 -7.00
C TYR A 535 9.60 23.71 -6.78
N PRO A 536 9.67 24.63 -5.81
CA PRO A 536 8.54 25.53 -5.55
C PRO A 536 8.52 26.81 -6.38
N PHE A 537 9.38 26.99 -7.39
CA PHE A 537 9.61 28.34 -7.88
C PHE A 537 9.58 28.49 -9.39
N PHE A 538 8.75 29.41 -9.83
CA PHE A 538 8.76 30.15 -11.07
C PHE A 538 8.16 29.49 -12.33
N LEU A 539 6.86 29.65 -12.43
CA LEU A 539 6.21 29.77 -13.74
C LEU A 539 5.40 31.05 -13.78
N CYS A 540 6.08 32.16 -13.91
CA CYS A 540 5.49 33.41 -14.38
C CYS A 540 6.24 33.85 -15.63
N ASN A 541 5.77 33.40 -16.79
CA ASN A 541 6.12 34.10 -18.01
C ASN A 541 4.98 35.06 -18.35
N PRO A 542 5.15 36.40 -18.31
CA PRO A 542 4.15 37.35 -18.73
C PRO A 542 4.09 37.34 -20.26
N MET A 543 3.30 36.48 -20.84
CA MET A 543 3.01 36.51 -22.28
C MET A 543 2.07 37.69 -22.55
N ASN A 544 2.58 38.68 -23.22
CA ASN A 544 1.83 39.77 -23.84
C ASN A 544 0.92 39.24 -24.94
N GLY A 545 -0.37 39.52 -24.85
CA GLY A 545 -1.31 39.37 -25.93
C GLY A 545 -2.62 38.68 -25.57
N GLY A 546 -3.71 39.35 -25.62
CA GLY A 546 -5.08 39.08 -25.27
C GLY A 546 -5.70 37.74 -25.77
N LYS A 547 -5.17 36.62 -25.41
CA LYS A 547 -5.77 35.28 -25.61
C LYS A 547 -6.37 34.83 -24.29
N ARG A 548 -7.51 34.12 -24.33
CA ARG A 548 -8.17 33.51 -23.18
C ARG A 548 -7.15 32.65 -22.43
N HIS A 549 -6.87 32.98 -21.17
CA HIS A 549 -5.98 32.20 -20.32
C HIS A 549 -6.62 30.83 -20.03
N LEU A 550 -6.07 29.80 -20.62
CA LEU A 550 -6.33 28.41 -20.24
C LEU A 550 -5.75 28.22 -18.83
N ARG A 551 -6.54 27.65 -17.94
CA ARG A 551 -6.13 27.37 -16.55
C ARG A 551 -5.74 25.90 -16.46
N ARG A 552 -4.56 25.61 -15.93
CA ARG A 552 -3.99 24.27 -15.76
C ARG A 552 -3.89 23.95 -14.29
N ILE A 553 -4.21 22.72 -13.89
CA ILE A 553 -4.06 22.19 -12.53
C ILE A 553 -2.84 21.29 -12.49
N LEU A 554 -1.85 21.67 -11.67
CA LEU A 554 -0.71 20.85 -11.28
C LEU A 554 -0.98 20.29 -9.89
N CYS A 555 -0.70 19.01 -9.68
CA CYS A 555 -0.95 18.37 -8.40
C CYS A 555 0.28 17.65 -7.85
N LEU A 556 0.59 17.92 -6.59
CA LEU A 556 1.65 17.32 -5.80
C LEU A 556 1.15 17.09 -4.37
N PRO A 557 0.85 15.85 -3.99
CA PRO A 557 0.43 15.55 -2.62
C PRO A 557 1.60 15.60 -1.64
N LEU A 558 1.41 16.26 -0.49
CA LEU A 558 2.45 16.44 0.52
C LEU A 558 1.95 16.27 1.95
N GLN A 559 2.68 15.44 2.70
CA GLN A 559 2.54 15.31 4.14
C GLN A 559 3.92 15.04 4.74
N ALA A 560 4.25 15.66 5.88
CA ALA A 560 5.52 15.45 6.56
C ALA A 560 5.35 14.54 7.77
N ALA A 561 6.29 13.62 7.99
CA ALA A 561 6.37 12.91 9.27
C ALA A 561 6.51 13.92 10.42
N PRO A 562 5.86 13.72 11.57
CA PRO A 562 5.82 14.72 12.65
C PRO A 562 7.18 15.18 13.16
N GLY A 563 8.17 14.29 13.17
CA GLY A 563 9.54 14.57 13.57
C GLY A 563 10.45 15.13 12.48
N TYR A 564 9.98 15.18 11.22
CA TYR A 564 10.83 15.61 10.10
C TYR A 564 10.79 17.14 9.92
N HIS A 565 11.61 17.82 10.70
CA HIS A 565 11.68 19.30 10.73
C HIS A 565 11.85 19.92 9.34
N MET A 566 12.78 19.43 8.52
CA MET A 566 13.05 19.97 7.19
C MET A 566 11.83 19.87 6.26
N ALA A 567 11.12 18.75 6.27
CA ALA A 567 9.89 18.61 5.49
C ALA A 567 8.81 19.61 5.95
N LYS A 568 8.67 19.83 7.26
CA LYS A 568 7.76 20.85 7.80
C LYS A 568 8.17 22.27 7.39
N MET A 569 9.46 22.57 7.34
CA MET A 569 9.99 23.83 6.84
C MET A 569 9.65 24.05 5.36
N ILE A 570 9.70 23.01 4.55
CA ILE A 570 9.32 23.06 3.14
C ILE A 570 7.83 23.33 2.99
N ILE A 571 6.98 22.69 3.79
CA ILE A 571 5.53 22.99 3.82
C ILE A 571 5.31 24.45 4.16
N LYS A 572 6.02 24.97 5.18
CA LYS A 572 5.95 26.39 5.56
C LYS A 572 6.40 27.32 4.44
N LEU A 573 7.42 26.96 3.69
CA LEU A 573 7.89 27.72 2.53
C LEU A 573 6.82 27.76 1.42
N ILE A 574 6.22 26.62 1.08
CA ILE A 574 5.15 26.53 0.08
C ILE A 574 3.97 27.42 0.46
N THR A 575 3.51 27.36 1.70
CA THR A 575 2.39 28.18 2.19
C THR A 575 2.74 29.67 2.21
N ALA A 576 3.98 30.02 2.57
CA ALA A 576 4.46 31.40 2.56
C ALA A 576 4.54 31.96 1.13
N VAL A 577 5.02 31.17 0.17
CA VAL A 577 4.98 31.54 -1.27
C VAL A 577 3.54 31.75 -1.72
N GLY A 578 2.64 30.85 -1.34
CA GLY A 578 1.21 30.96 -1.66
C GLY A 578 0.59 32.27 -1.10
N GLU A 579 0.93 32.63 0.12
CA GLU A 579 0.45 33.90 0.72
C GLU A 579 0.88 35.11 -0.08
N VAL A 580 2.08 35.18 -0.61
CA VAL A 580 2.60 36.28 -1.42
C VAL A 580 1.99 36.23 -2.82
N VAL A 581 2.14 35.09 -3.54
CA VAL A 581 1.72 34.98 -4.94
C VAL A 581 0.22 35.17 -5.12
N ASN A 582 -0.59 34.59 -4.24
CA ASN A 582 -2.05 34.66 -4.36
C ASN A 582 -2.62 36.08 -4.12
N LYS A 583 -1.85 36.97 -3.46
CA LYS A 583 -2.23 38.34 -3.17
C LYS A 583 -1.56 39.36 -4.10
N ASP A 584 -0.55 38.95 -4.88
CA ASP A 584 0.16 39.83 -5.78
C ASP A 584 -0.75 40.33 -6.93
N PRO A 585 -0.93 41.64 -7.12
CA PRO A 585 -1.83 42.16 -8.15
C PRO A 585 -1.32 41.99 -9.57
N VAL A 586 -0.01 41.81 -9.79
CA VAL A 586 0.59 41.54 -11.11
C VAL A 586 0.37 40.09 -11.52
N VAL A 587 0.55 39.21 -10.57
CA VAL A 587 0.25 37.75 -10.78
C VAL A 587 -1.25 37.55 -10.94
N GLY A 588 -2.06 38.14 -10.06
CA GLY A 588 -3.52 38.15 -10.15
C GLY A 588 -4.12 36.73 -10.20
N SER A 589 -4.93 36.50 -11.24
CA SER A 589 -5.56 35.19 -11.49
C SER A 589 -4.73 34.24 -12.36
N LYS A 590 -3.50 34.64 -12.77
CA LYS A 590 -2.66 33.84 -13.67
C LYS A 590 -2.05 32.64 -12.98
N LEU A 591 -1.74 32.78 -11.69
CA LEU A 591 -1.17 31.70 -10.87
C LEU A 591 -1.83 31.73 -9.49
N LYS A 592 -2.20 30.56 -9.00
CA LYS A 592 -2.63 30.31 -7.62
C LYS A 592 -1.82 29.16 -7.05
N VAL A 593 -1.32 29.32 -5.84
CA VAL A 593 -0.67 28.28 -5.07
C VAL A 593 -1.58 27.93 -3.90
N ILE A 594 -2.07 26.70 -3.88
CA ILE A 594 -2.95 26.20 -2.83
C ILE A 594 -2.37 24.94 -2.23
N TYR A 595 -2.21 24.92 -0.92
CA TYR A 595 -1.85 23.71 -0.18
C TYR A 595 -3.13 23.02 0.28
N LEU A 596 -3.39 21.81 -0.24
CA LEU A 596 -4.51 20.97 0.23
C LEU A 596 -4.09 20.25 1.49
N GLU A 597 -4.68 20.66 2.62
CA GLU A 597 -4.39 19.99 3.89
C GLU A 597 -5.06 18.62 3.98
N ASN A 598 -4.45 17.77 4.75
CA ASN A 598 -4.96 16.42 5.06
C ASN A 598 -5.11 15.52 3.83
N TYR A 599 -4.04 15.44 3.01
CA TYR A 599 -4.02 14.50 1.88
C TYR A 599 -4.23 13.06 2.39
N ARG A 600 -5.22 12.38 1.84
CA ARG A 600 -5.65 11.03 2.20
C ARG A 600 -6.37 10.39 1.03
N VAL A 601 -6.73 9.10 1.15
CA VAL A 601 -7.35 8.36 0.03
C VAL A 601 -8.61 9.05 -0.49
N SER A 602 -9.54 9.46 0.38
CA SER A 602 -10.79 10.11 -0.06
C SER A 602 -10.56 11.46 -0.76
N LEU A 603 -9.54 12.22 -0.36
CA LEU A 603 -9.15 13.46 -1.06
C LEU A 603 -8.46 13.16 -2.39
N ALA A 604 -7.59 12.15 -2.45
CA ALA A 604 -6.92 11.72 -3.67
C ALA A 604 -7.90 11.29 -4.76
N GLU A 605 -8.96 10.58 -4.41
CA GLU A 605 -10.03 10.16 -5.32
C GLU A 605 -10.73 11.35 -6.01
N LYS A 606 -10.73 12.52 -5.39
CA LYS A 606 -11.28 13.77 -5.94
C LYS A 606 -10.27 14.57 -6.76
N VAL A 607 -9.04 14.63 -6.28
CA VAL A 607 -7.97 15.49 -6.84
C VAL A 607 -7.35 14.87 -8.09
N ILE A 608 -7.07 13.57 -8.07
CA ILE A 608 -6.38 12.90 -9.18
C ILE A 608 -7.18 13.02 -10.49
N PRO A 609 -8.50 12.75 -10.53
CA PRO A 609 -9.27 12.93 -11.76
C PRO A 609 -9.39 14.38 -12.25
N ALA A 610 -9.15 15.37 -11.39
CA ALA A 610 -9.20 16.79 -11.72
C ALA A 610 -7.86 17.37 -12.20
N THR A 611 -6.79 16.58 -12.19
CA THR A 611 -5.43 17.04 -12.47
C THR A 611 -5.14 17.03 -13.97
N ASP A 612 -4.51 18.09 -14.48
CA ASP A 612 -4.02 18.17 -15.86
C ASP A 612 -2.58 17.67 -16.00
N LEU A 613 -1.71 18.02 -15.03
CA LEU A 613 -0.28 17.69 -15.06
C LEU A 613 0.16 17.09 -13.73
N SER A 614 0.76 15.91 -13.82
CA SER A 614 1.33 15.17 -12.71
C SER A 614 2.82 15.44 -12.61
N GLU A 615 3.28 15.90 -11.46
CA GLU A 615 4.68 16.20 -11.16
C GLU A 615 5.34 15.00 -10.48
N GLN A 616 6.22 14.29 -11.19
CA GLN A 616 6.92 13.08 -10.72
C GLN A 616 8.43 13.29 -10.86
N ILE A 617 8.97 14.12 -9.97
CA ILE A 617 10.24 14.83 -10.14
C ILE A 617 11.32 14.40 -9.13
N SER A 618 11.30 13.16 -8.66
CA SER A 618 12.40 12.61 -7.86
C SER A 618 13.71 12.59 -8.63
N THR A 619 14.83 12.78 -7.94
CA THR A 619 16.16 12.64 -8.57
C THR A 619 16.35 11.19 -9.02
N ALA A 620 16.83 10.99 -10.24
CA ALA A 620 16.98 9.66 -10.81
C ALA A 620 17.76 8.71 -9.87
N GLY A 621 17.19 7.53 -9.63
CA GLY A 621 17.73 6.50 -8.74
C GLY A 621 17.28 6.59 -7.28
N THR A 622 16.38 7.52 -6.91
CA THR A 622 15.93 7.70 -5.53
C THR A 622 14.54 7.14 -5.23
N GLU A 623 13.64 7.07 -6.20
CA GLU A 623 12.31 6.50 -6.07
C GLU A 623 12.26 5.10 -6.68
N ALA A 624 11.94 4.09 -5.88
CA ALA A 624 11.92 2.70 -6.33
C ALA A 624 10.90 2.44 -7.46
N SER A 625 9.73 2.99 -7.34
CA SER A 625 8.63 2.87 -8.30
C SER A 625 7.81 4.16 -8.37
N GLY A 626 7.32 4.63 -7.23
CA GLY A 626 6.18 5.53 -7.18
C GLY A 626 4.88 4.78 -7.48
N THR A 627 3.77 5.32 -7.01
CA THR A 627 2.42 4.81 -7.30
C THR A 627 1.48 5.93 -7.76
N GLY A 628 1.70 7.14 -7.30
CA GLY A 628 0.93 8.31 -7.71
C GLY A 628 1.02 8.58 -9.22
N ASN A 629 2.19 8.43 -9.79
CA ASN A 629 2.45 8.58 -11.22
C ASN A 629 1.49 7.73 -12.09
N MET A 630 1.35 6.45 -11.76
CA MET A 630 0.45 5.52 -12.46
C MET A 630 -1.02 5.91 -12.31
N LYS A 631 -1.44 6.34 -11.12
CA LYS A 631 -2.82 6.78 -10.84
C LYS A 631 -3.19 8.03 -11.66
N PHE A 632 -2.30 9.00 -11.73
CA PHE A 632 -2.49 10.19 -12.55
C PHE A 632 -2.58 9.85 -14.05
N MET A 633 -1.70 8.97 -14.54
CA MET A 633 -1.72 8.51 -15.94
C MET A 633 -3.05 7.80 -16.28
N LEU A 634 -3.50 6.87 -15.44
CA LEU A 634 -4.78 6.17 -15.60
C LEU A 634 -5.99 7.12 -15.63
N ASN A 635 -5.89 8.26 -14.93
CA ASN A 635 -6.97 9.24 -14.79
C ASN A 635 -6.82 10.46 -15.73
N GLY A 636 -5.91 10.44 -16.71
CA GLY A 636 -5.86 11.41 -17.78
C GLY A 636 -4.97 12.63 -17.54
N ALA A 637 -4.17 12.67 -16.49
CA ALA A 637 -3.11 13.65 -16.33
C ALA A 637 -1.91 13.28 -17.20
N LEU A 638 -1.28 14.28 -17.85
CA LEU A 638 0.05 14.11 -18.44
C LEU A 638 1.10 14.21 -17.35
N THR A 639 2.24 13.54 -17.57
CA THR A 639 3.32 13.49 -16.58
C THR A 639 4.49 14.35 -17.02
N ILE A 640 4.95 15.25 -16.13
CA ILE A 640 6.28 15.83 -16.19
C ILE A 640 7.12 15.11 -15.13
N GLY A 641 8.27 14.56 -15.52
CA GLY A 641 9.04 13.74 -14.60
C GLY A 641 10.45 13.43 -15.08
N THR A 642 11.23 12.95 -14.15
CA THR A 642 12.57 12.40 -14.38
C THR A 642 12.48 10.93 -14.80
N MET A 643 13.55 10.37 -15.37
CA MET A 643 13.66 8.93 -15.64
C MET A 643 14.03 8.18 -14.36
N ASP A 644 13.04 8.09 -13.47
CA ASP A 644 13.14 7.47 -12.17
C ASP A 644 11.90 6.61 -11.87
N GLY A 645 12.06 5.56 -11.11
CA GLY A 645 10.98 4.66 -10.72
C GLY A 645 10.13 4.19 -11.91
N ALA A 646 8.81 4.13 -11.72
CA ALA A 646 7.87 3.70 -12.75
C ALA A 646 7.70 4.69 -13.91
N ASN A 647 8.23 5.93 -13.81
CA ASN A 647 8.22 6.85 -14.95
C ASN A 647 8.95 6.25 -16.17
N VAL A 648 10.00 5.45 -15.94
CA VAL A 648 10.74 4.74 -16.99
C VAL A 648 9.81 3.80 -17.75
N GLU A 649 9.05 2.97 -17.04
CA GLU A 649 8.11 2.03 -17.66
C GLU A 649 6.92 2.75 -18.31
N MET A 650 6.45 3.85 -17.72
CA MET A 650 5.40 4.67 -18.32
C MET A 650 5.86 5.26 -19.65
N ALA A 651 7.12 5.70 -19.76
CA ALA A 651 7.71 6.19 -21.00
C ALA A 651 7.91 5.06 -22.03
N GLU A 652 8.29 3.86 -21.61
CA GLU A 652 8.36 2.68 -22.47
C GLU A 652 7.00 2.33 -23.09
N GLU A 653 5.93 2.34 -22.29
CA GLU A 653 4.58 1.94 -22.73
C GLU A 653 3.90 3.03 -23.57
N ALA A 654 4.02 4.30 -23.20
CA ALA A 654 3.35 5.41 -23.86
C ALA A 654 4.15 5.99 -25.06
N GLY A 655 5.46 5.75 -25.10
CA GLY A 655 6.43 6.46 -25.91
C GLY A 655 6.93 7.71 -25.20
N GLU A 656 8.25 7.91 -25.13
CA GLU A 656 8.88 9.05 -24.45
C GLU A 656 8.37 10.40 -25.00
N GLU A 657 8.04 10.45 -26.30
CA GLU A 657 7.45 11.64 -26.97
C GLU A 657 6.05 12.01 -26.44
N ASN A 658 5.39 11.12 -25.70
CA ASN A 658 4.07 11.36 -25.11
C ASN A 658 4.14 11.66 -23.59
N MET A 659 5.35 11.91 -23.09
CA MET A 659 5.62 12.36 -21.71
C MET A 659 6.57 13.56 -21.76
N PHE A 660 6.59 14.34 -20.68
CA PHE A 660 7.50 15.47 -20.51
C PHE A 660 8.66 15.05 -19.61
N ILE A 661 9.70 14.45 -20.23
CA ILE A 661 10.86 13.95 -19.52
C ILE A 661 11.95 15.02 -19.46
N PHE A 662 12.59 15.15 -18.28
CA PHE A 662 13.68 16.09 -18.03
C PHE A 662 14.69 15.54 -17.04
N GLY A 663 15.81 16.23 -16.89
CA GLY A 663 16.77 16.03 -15.81
C GLY A 663 17.77 14.91 -16.05
N MET A 664 18.65 14.74 -15.07
CA MET A 664 19.72 13.74 -15.07
C MET A 664 19.15 12.32 -15.16
N ARG A 665 19.91 11.45 -15.80
CA ARG A 665 19.75 10.00 -15.72
C ARG A 665 20.55 9.44 -14.55
N VAL A 666 20.38 8.17 -14.22
CA VAL A 666 21.08 7.51 -13.12
C VAL A 666 22.61 7.56 -13.34
N GLU A 667 23.05 7.43 -14.58
CA GLU A 667 24.45 7.49 -14.98
C GLU A 667 25.04 8.88 -14.72
N ASP A 668 24.30 9.95 -15.03
CA ASP A 668 24.73 11.34 -14.80
C ASP A 668 24.88 11.63 -13.30
N VAL A 669 23.94 11.11 -12.49
CA VAL A 669 23.97 11.22 -11.03
C VAL A 669 25.21 10.49 -10.48
N ALA A 670 25.47 9.27 -10.95
CA ALA A 670 26.64 8.49 -10.54
C ALA A 670 27.97 9.17 -10.93
N GLU A 671 28.04 9.75 -12.12
CA GLU A 671 29.21 10.52 -12.56
C GLU A 671 29.42 11.75 -11.68
N MET A 672 28.32 12.47 -11.34
CA MET A 672 28.38 13.65 -10.46
C MET A 672 28.77 13.28 -9.02
N ASP A 673 28.42 12.09 -8.54
CA ASP A 673 28.88 11.60 -7.24
C ASP A 673 30.40 11.37 -7.20
N VAL A 674 30.98 10.95 -8.33
CA VAL A 674 32.45 10.76 -8.44
C VAL A 674 33.17 12.09 -8.60
N GLN A 675 32.63 13.01 -9.43
CA GLN A 675 33.26 14.31 -9.72
C GLN A 675 33.04 15.34 -8.59
N GLY A 676 32.01 15.17 -7.80
CA GLY A 676 31.53 16.09 -6.77
C GLY A 676 30.47 17.05 -7.27
N TYR A 677 29.42 17.20 -6.47
CA TYR A 677 28.33 18.16 -6.71
C TYR A 677 28.59 19.48 -6.00
N ASP A 678 28.56 20.59 -6.73
CA ASP A 678 28.65 21.94 -6.19
C ASP A 678 27.43 22.78 -6.56
N ALA A 679 26.52 22.96 -5.61
CA ALA A 679 25.32 23.76 -5.78
C ALA A 679 25.60 25.22 -6.12
N MET A 680 26.74 25.77 -5.64
CA MET A 680 27.14 27.16 -5.87
C MET A 680 27.38 27.46 -7.36
N THR A 681 27.91 26.51 -8.10
CA THR A 681 28.12 26.63 -9.55
C THR A 681 26.79 26.89 -10.30
N TYR A 682 25.72 26.16 -9.97
CA TYR A 682 24.40 26.34 -10.56
C TYR A 682 23.76 27.67 -10.13
N TYR A 683 23.87 28.00 -8.86
CA TYR A 683 23.36 29.28 -8.32
C TYR A 683 24.00 30.48 -8.99
N GLN A 684 25.30 30.44 -9.28
CA GLN A 684 25.99 31.56 -9.96
C GLN A 684 25.70 31.60 -11.46
N LYS A 685 25.52 30.45 -12.10
CA LYS A 685 25.32 30.34 -13.54
C LYS A 685 23.89 30.69 -13.97
N ILE A 686 22.86 30.37 -13.14
CA ILE A 686 21.46 30.47 -13.51
C ILE A 686 20.79 31.66 -12.81
N PRO A 687 20.57 32.82 -13.52
CA PRO A 687 20.07 34.03 -12.90
C PRO A 687 18.71 33.92 -12.21
N GLU A 688 17.78 33.15 -12.80
CA GLU A 688 16.43 32.91 -12.25
C GLU A 688 16.50 32.11 -10.96
N LEU A 689 17.32 31.07 -10.91
CA LEU A 689 17.57 30.28 -9.70
C LEU A 689 18.19 31.15 -8.62
N LYS A 690 19.20 31.96 -8.98
CA LYS A 690 19.82 32.91 -8.06
C LYS A 690 18.80 33.85 -7.46
N GLN A 691 17.96 34.47 -8.27
CA GLN A 691 16.92 35.40 -7.81
C GLN A 691 15.95 34.71 -6.84
N ALA A 692 15.54 33.48 -7.14
CA ALA A 692 14.66 32.68 -6.30
C ALA A 692 15.26 32.44 -4.90
N ILE A 693 16.49 31.97 -4.87
CA ILE A 693 17.21 31.69 -3.61
C ILE A 693 17.47 32.98 -2.84
N ASP A 694 17.83 34.06 -3.51
CA ASP A 694 18.00 35.37 -2.89
C ASP A 694 16.70 35.90 -2.26
N GLN A 695 15.56 35.71 -2.90
CA GLN A 695 14.25 36.05 -2.34
C GLN A 695 13.93 35.22 -1.09
N ILE A 696 14.24 33.95 -1.07
CA ILE A 696 14.08 33.10 0.12
C ILE A 696 14.98 33.63 1.26
N ASN A 697 16.27 33.85 0.97
CA ASN A 697 17.26 34.28 1.95
C ASN A 697 17.03 35.70 2.51
N SER A 698 16.45 36.58 1.71
CA SER A 698 16.16 37.96 2.13
C SER A 698 14.91 38.09 3.02
N GLY A 699 14.18 36.98 3.24
CA GLY A 699 12.92 37.04 3.99
C GLY A 699 11.74 37.58 3.19
N PHE A 700 11.83 37.66 1.85
CA PHE A 700 10.78 38.18 0.98
C PHE A 700 9.45 37.47 1.21
N PHE A 701 9.45 36.14 1.38
CA PHE A 701 8.27 35.34 1.64
C PHE A 701 7.85 35.31 3.12
N CYS A 702 8.70 35.77 4.05
CA CYS A 702 8.38 35.82 5.47
C CYS A 702 9.01 37.07 6.13
N PRO A 703 8.54 38.31 5.84
CA PRO A 703 9.17 39.52 6.30
C PRO A 703 9.22 39.72 7.83
N LYS A 704 8.31 39.03 8.55
CA LYS A 704 8.28 39.03 10.02
C LYS A 704 9.38 38.18 10.65
N GLN A 705 9.91 37.22 9.92
CA GLN A 705 10.96 36.30 10.32
C GLN A 705 11.92 36.09 9.13
N PRO A 706 12.76 37.09 8.78
CA PRO A 706 13.56 37.04 7.55
C PRO A 706 14.54 35.85 7.49
N GLU A 707 14.97 35.35 8.65
CA GLU A 707 15.94 34.27 8.79
C GLU A 707 15.30 32.86 8.71
N LEU A 708 13.95 32.78 8.67
CA LEU A 708 13.20 31.52 8.86
C LEU A 708 13.64 30.42 7.93
N PHE A 709 13.90 30.72 6.67
CA PHE A 709 14.20 29.71 5.64
C PHE A 709 15.70 29.51 5.38
N LYS A 710 16.58 30.07 6.23
CA LYS A 710 18.03 29.89 6.08
C LYS A 710 18.45 28.41 6.19
N ASP A 711 17.76 27.62 7.01
CA ASP A 711 18.05 26.21 7.12
C ASP A 711 17.77 25.47 5.80
N VAL A 712 16.72 25.85 5.09
CA VAL A 712 16.39 25.29 3.76
C VAL A 712 17.48 25.62 2.75
N THR A 713 17.89 26.89 2.67
CA THR A 713 18.92 27.31 1.72
C THR A 713 20.30 26.75 2.09
N ASN A 714 20.62 26.69 3.37
CA ASN A 714 21.86 26.06 3.85
C ASN A 714 21.92 24.57 3.46
N MET A 715 20.80 23.86 3.60
CA MET A 715 20.71 22.47 3.20
C MET A 715 20.91 22.34 1.68
N LEU A 716 20.28 23.19 0.86
CA LEU A 716 20.44 23.18 -0.60
C LEU A 716 21.87 23.43 -1.05
N PHE A 717 22.62 24.31 -0.36
CA PHE A 717 24.00 24.59 -0.73
C PHE A 717 25.02 23.57 -0.21
N ASN A 718 24.80 23.00 0.97
CA ASN A 718 25.87 22.27 1.68
C ASN A 718 25.56 20.80 1.97
N HIS A 719 24.27 20.39 1.88
CA HIS A 719 23.83 19.05 2.34
C HIS A 719 22.79 18.42 1.42
N ASP A 720 22.72 18.83 0.16
CA ASP A 720 21.72 18.37 -0.79
C ASP A 720 22.10 17.02 -1.39
N ARG A 721 21.56 15.93 -0.86
CA ARG A 721 21.71 14.57 -1.36
C ARG A 721 21.03 14.36 -2.72
N PHE A 722 20.13 15.24 -3.11
CA PHE A 722 19.26 15.07 -4.28
C PHE A 722 19.69 15.92 -5.47
N LYS A 723 20.75 16.74 -5.33
CA LYS A 723 21.33 17.56 -6.42
C LYS A 723 20.29 18.40 -7.15
N VAL A 724 19.38 19.00 -6.41
CA VAL A 724 18.19 19.68 -6.92
C VAL A 724 18.49 20.74 -7.97
N PHE A 725 19.56 21.54 -7.79
CA PHE A 725 19.90 22.61 -8.72
C PHE A 725 20.42 22.09 -10.07
N ALA A 726 20.94 20.87 -10.13
CA ALA A 726 21.42 20.29 -11.39
C ALA A 726 20.30 20.04 -12.40
N ASP A 727 19.10 19.70 -11.94
CA ASP A 727 17.94 19.45 -12.81
C ASP A 727 17.11 20.72 -13.12
N TYR A 728 17.46 21.88 -12.54
CA TYR A 728 16.61 23.07 -12.56
C TYR A 728 16.38 23.62 -13.97
N GLU A 729 17.44 23.83 -14.76
CA GLU A 729 17.34 24.40 -16.12
C GLU A 729 16.48 23.49 -17.03
N ASP A 730 16.70 22.16 -16.96
CA ASP A 730 15.93 21.18 -17.72
C ASP A 730 14.46 21.17 -17.34
N TYR A 731 14.16 21.26 -16.04
CA TYR A 731 12.80 21.36 -15.54
C TYR A 731 12.06 22.57 -16.09
N ILE A 732 12.67 23.76 -16.04
CA ILE A 732 12.07 24.99 -16.58
C ILE A 732 11.83 24.86 -18.08
N THR A 733 12.83 24.41 -18.84
CA THR A 733 12.72 24.19 -20.30
C THR A 733 11.60 23.19 -20.60
N CYS A 734 11.47 22.13 -19.81
CA CYS A 734 10.40 21.14 -19.97
C CYS A 734 9.02 21.72 -19.66
N GLN A 735 8.88 22.57 -18.65
CA GLN A 735 7.64 23.28 -18.31
C GLN A 735 7.21 24.25 -19.45
N GLU A 736 8.14 24.84 -20.15
CA GLU A 736 7.83 25.66 -21.35
C GLU A 736 7.18 24.82 -22.45
N LYS A 737 7.72 23.63 -22.74
CA LYS A 737 7.11 22.67 -23.69
C LYS A 737 5.69 22.28 -23.27
N VAL A 738 5.48 22.05 -21.97
CA VAL A 738 4.14 21.77 -21.42
C VAL A 738 3.19 22.93 -21.67
N ASN A 739 3.64 24.18 -21.43
CA ASN A 739 2.85 25.38 -21.68
C ASN A 739 2.47 25.54 -23.15
N GLU A 740 3.39 25.28 -24.06
CA GLU A 740 3.15 25.34 -25.50
C GLU A 740 2.08 24.33 -25.93
N LEU A 741 2.21 23.07 -25.49
CA LEU A 741 1.24 22.05 -25.81
C LEU A 741 -0.14 22.32 -25.20
N TYR A 742 -0.19 22.81 -23.96
CA TYR A 742 -1.45 23.10 -23.26
C TYR A 742 -2.28 24.19 -23.96
N GLN A 743 -1.66 25.07 -24.73
CA GLN A 743 -2.36 26.06 -25.57
C GLN A 743 -3.07 25.45 -26.77
N ASN A 744 -2.79 24.19 -27.10
CA ASN A 744 -3.44 23.44 -28.15
C ASN A 744 -4.28 22.28 -27.55
N PRO A 745 -5.54 22.52 -27.18
CA PRO A 745 -6.37 21.51 -26.51
C PRO A 745 -6.52 20.21 -27.29
N ARG A 746 -6.48 20.28 -28.63
CA ARG A 746 -6.62 19.08 -29.46
C ARG A 746 -5.40 18.17 -29.35
N GLU A 747 -4.21 18.74 -29.43
CA GLU A 747 -2.98 17.95 -29.31
C GLU A 747 -2.75 17.49 -27.88
N TRP A 748 -3.10 18.32 -26.88
CA TRP A 748 -3.13 17.89 -25.46
C TRP A 748 -4.01 16.67 -25.25
N THR A 749 -5.25 16.73 -25.72
CA THR A 749 -6.22 15.61 -25.58
C THR A 749 -5.73 14.35 -26.30
N LYS A 750 -5.11 14.48 -27.47
CA LYS A 750 -4.52 13.31 -28.15
C LYS A 750 -3.44 12.63 -27.33
N MET A 751 -2.55 13.42 -26.71
CA MET A 751 -1.50 12.88 -25.86
C MET A 751 -2.11 12.22 -24.61
N VAL A 752 -3.13 12.81 -23.99
CA VAL A 752 -3.88 12.22 -22.87
C VAL A 752 -4.47 10.85 -23.26
N ILE A 753 -5.15 10.76 -24.41
CA ILE A 753 -5.75 9.51 -24.88
C ILE A 753 -4.69 8.42 -25.09
N LYS A 754 -3.54 8.79 -25.66
CA LYS A 754 -2.42 7.84 -25.86
C LYS A 754 -1.89 7.33 -24.51
N ASN A 755 -1.72 8.20 -23.53
CA ASN A 755 -1.27 7.82 -22.19
C ASN A 755 -2.27 6.87 -21.50
N ILE A 756 -3.57 7.18 -21.54
CA ILE A 756 -4.60 6.31 -20.99
C ILE A 756 -4.60 4.94 -21.69
N ALA A 757 -4.52 4.92 -23.02
CA ALA A 757 -4.48 3.68 -23.80
C ALA A 757 -3.26 2.81 -23.48
N ALA A 758 -2.13 3.42 -23.13
CA ALA A 758 -0.88 2.74 -22.77
C ALA A 758 -0.80 2.36 -21.28
N SER A 759 -1.77 2.73 -20.45
CA SER A 759 -1.70 2.58 -18.99
C SER A 759 -2.07 1.19 -18.46
N GLY A 760 -2.44 0.25 -19.32
CA GLY A 760 -2.93 -1.09 -18.92
C GLY A 760 -1.94 -1.89 -18.06
N LYS A 761 -0.63 -1.78 -18.34
CA LYS A 761 0.44 -2.39 -17.55
C LYS A 761 0.41 -1.96 -16.07
N PHE A 762 -0.11 -0.79 -15.77
CA PHE A 762 -0.10 -0.16 -14.44
C PHE A 762 -1.37 -0.46 -13.63
N SER A 763 -2.25 -1.33 -14.11
CA SER A 763 -3.30 -1.91 -13.31
C SER A 763 -2.72 -2.85 -12.26
N SER A 764 -3.23 -2.80 -11.03
CA SER A 764 -2.84 -3.75 -9.98
C SER A 764 -3.29 -5.18 -10.28
N ASP A 765 -4.30 -5.38 -11.13
CA ASP A 765 -4.72 -6.72 -11.57
C ASP A 765 -3.61 -7.42 -12.36
N ARG A 766 -2.90 -6.70 -13.25
CA ARG A 766 -1.74 -7.24 -13.96
C ARG A 766 -0.62 -7.61 -12.99
N THR A 767 -0.32 -6.73 -12.03
CA THR A 767 0.72 -6.95 -11.02
C THR A 767 0.40 -8.19 -10.17
N ILE A 768 -0.85 -8.34 -9.71
CA ILE A 768 -1.27 -9.52 -8.95
C ILE A 768 -1.26 -10.78 -9.80
N THR A 769 -1.58 -10.71 -11.09
CA THR A 769 -1.45 -11.85 -12.00
C THR A 769 0.00 -12.33 -12.08
N ASP A 770 0.96 -11.41 -12.18
CA ASP A 770 2.40 -11.76 -12.18
C ASP A 770 2.83 -12.37 -10.84
N TYR A 771 2.43 -11.79 -9.70
CA TYR A 771 2.68 -12.38 -8.37
C TYR A 771 2.04 -13.76 -8.23
N ALA A 772 0.82 -13.95 -8.70
CA ALA A 772 0.09 -15.22 -8.59
C ALA A 772 0.86 -16.34 -9.30
N THR A 773 1.24 -16.11 -10.55
CA THR A 773 1.86 -17.14 -11.41
C THR A 773 3.35 -17.32 -11.11
N GLU A 774 4.10 -16.26 -10.90
CA GLU A 774 5.57 -16.32 -10.79
C GLU A 774 6.07 -16.49 -9.34
N VAL A 775 5.29 -16.06 -8.34
CA VAL A 775 5.70 -16.06 -6.93
C VAL A 775 4.92 -17.08 -6.12
N TRP A 776 3.59 -16.97 -6.13
CA TRP A 776 2.75 -17.77 -5.25
C TRP A 776 2.38 -19.14 -5.82
N GLY A 777 2.54 -19.33 -7.13
CA GLY A 777 2.16 -20.57 -7.81
C GLY A 777 0.66 -20.84 -7.71
N VAL A 778 -0.15 -19.80 -7.93
CA VAL A 778 -1.63 -19.88 -7.99
C VAL A 778 -2.10 -19.22 -9.29
N GLU A 779 -3.23 -19.69 -9.81
CA GLU A 779 -3.80 -19.18 -11.06
C GLU A 779 -4.99 -18.26 -10.78
N PRO A 780 -5.02 -17.04 -11.36
CA PRO A 780 -6.23 -16.26 -11.40
C PRO A 780 -7.37 -17.01 -12.08
N THR A 781 -8.60 -16.72 -11.66
CA THR A 781 -9.77 -17.39 -12.21
C THR A 781 -10.89 -16.41 -12.51
N ASP A 782 -11.52 -16.58 -13.66
CA ASP A 782 -12.75 -15.86 -14.03
C ASP A 782 -14.00 -16.56 -13.47
N LEU A 783 -13.82 -17.62 -12.69
CA LEU A 783 -14.91 -18.36 -12.09
C LEU A 783 -15.67 -17.49 -11.09
N LYS A 784 -16.95 -17.27 -11.35
CA LYS A 784 -17.83 -16.58 -10.41
C LYS A 784 -18.39 -17.57 -9.40
N ILE A 785 -18.18 -17.25 -8.12
CA ILE A 785 -18.83 -18.00 -7.05
C ILE A 785 -20.35 -17.81 -7.18
N PRO A 786 -21.16 -18.90 -7.10
CA PRO A 786 -22.61 -18.76 -7.17
C PRO A 786 -23.14 -17.80 -6.11
N PRO A 787 -24.03 -16.86 -6.48
CA PRO A 787 -24.53 -15.85 -5.56
C PRO A 787 -25.33 -16.51 -4.41
N PRO A 788 -25.50 -15.84 -3.25
CA PRO A 788 -26.13 -16.42 -2.08
C PRO A 788 -27.61 -16.75 -2.23
N ASN A 789 -28.28 -16.24 -3.27
CA ASN A 789 -29.68 -16.58 -3.61
C ASN A 789 -29.82 -17.87 -4.40
N GLU A 790 -28.73 -18.43 -4.93
CA GLU A 790 -28.74 -19.76 -5.55
C GLU A 790 -28.65 -20.87 -4.50
N PRO A 791 -29.15 -22.10 -4.83
CA PRO A 791 -29.03 -23.24 -3.93
C PRO A 791 -27.58 -23.60 -3.59
N ARG A 792 -27.38 -24.26 -2.46
CA ARG A 792 -26.04 -24.70 -2.04
C ARG A 792 -25.45 -25.74 -3.00
N GLU A 793 -26.29 -26.52 -3.64
CA GLU A 793 -25.90 -27.53 -4.64
C GLU A 793 -25.11 -26.89 -5.80
N ALA A 794 -25.43 -25.66 -6.21
CA ALA A 794 -24.67 -24.93 -7.22
C ALA A 794 -23.22 -24.65 -6.78
N LEU A 795 -23.00 -24.40 -5.49
CA LEU A 795 -21.66 -24.26 -4.93
C LEU A 795 -20.88 -25.58 -4.95
N ASP A 796 -21.56 -26.67 -4.56
CA ASP A 796 -20.96 -28.01 -4.51
C ASP A 796 -20.62 -28.50 -5.92
N GLU A 797 -21.43 -28.24 -6.93
CA GLU A 797 -21.18 -28.51 -8.35
C GLU A 797 -19.98 -27.71 -8.88
N THR A 798 -19.92 -26.42 -8.57
CA THR A 798 -18.80 -25.54 -8.95
C THR A 798 -17.49 -26.02 -8.32
N ALA A 799 -17.52 -26.36 -7.03
CA ALA A 799 -16.35 -26.87 -6.32
C ALA A 799 -15.91 -28.25 -6.85
N ARG A 800 -16.84 -29.07 -7.31
CA ARG A 800 -16.55 -30.39 -7.91
C ARG A 800 -15.89 -30.21 -9.28
N ALA A 801 -16.42 -29.35 -10.12
CA ALA A 801 -15.86 -29.04 -11.45
C ALA A 801 -14.43 -28.50 -11.41
N LEU A 802 -14.07 -27.78 -10.35
CA LEU A 802 -12.68 -27.32 -10.14
C LEU A 802 -11.74 -28.46 -9.68
N ARG A 803 -12.25 -29.44 -8.96
CA ARG A 803 -11.44 -30.60 -8.51
C ARG A 803 -11.15 -31.59 -9.62
N GLU A 804 -11.97 -31.60 -10.67
CA GLU A 804 -11.86 -32.47 -11.84
C GLU A 804 -10.98 -31.88 -12.95
N LYS A 805 -10.69 -30.57 -12.90
CA LYS A 805 -9.67 -29.88 -13.72
C LYS A 805 -8.30 -29.95 -13.04
#